data_33ca95a274b1de67310409ecc43ad789
#
_entry.id   33ca95a274b1de67310409ecc43ad789
#
_cell.length_a   1.000
_cell.length_b   1.000
_cell.length_c   1.000
_cell.angle_alpha   90.00
_cell.angle_beta   90.00
_cell.angle_gamma   90.00
#
_symmetry.space_group_name_H-M   'P 1'
#
loop_
_entity.id
_entity.type
_entity.pdbx_description
1 polymer ?
#
loop_
_entity_poly.entity_id
_entity_poly.type
_entity_poly.pdbx_seq_one_letter_code
_entity_poly.pdbx_strand_id
1 'polypeptide(L)'
;MKKFLSLVLALVMTMSLVTVSAGAKDFTDSSKITYSEAVDVMSAVKVIDGYAEGDFRPTATLTRGAAAKIICNLILGPTTASALVADAAPYKDVPTNHTFAGYIAYCQKEGIISGYADGTFKPAATLTGYAFMKMLLGALGYDSAIEGYTGANWSIAVAKQAINAGLNKSLKGSFNGVKAVTREEACLYAFNTLKATMVEYDNRIVVGEGSSAVAISGVRKDLTWNKGTLNDGKIKKDGYVQFGEQYFEKLVRTDDTDDFGRPTNNWTYDKKDIGNYVNTDLLTASYTAKVKGGDVYSDIGSNACDFALTYWVDGEKLDKKALSAEADKLVKKNDDTMNSTGKGVLTEIYVDTDAEETTVVVINTYLAEVAADYNTKTEDVRLNVYTGVKAAAKKDETPTTISTTYTVESEDVDGLEKLKEDDMVLVTIAKGDVMTVTPVETVKDVAITSYSTDYADADKKDEYKLTKLTAGGNKYETAKKAFEDAEVLYDYNVEQLDDATFDLYLDPYGYVIGARQVDGDDNFMFVVGYDRSSTVLAKAVDKALAIFTDGTMKTIDVKSGDLKGGRLAESATTNTWFKYTVKDGVYNLEEVADMQIKDSTTTKLDKQNNTVEQGKTIAYGNNDTVLIAVKADDDVIKEGSIVKVEGVTTGIKHSSVEVKYDSKLSNFDATPDNMIFALYNKNGYITYAVVVGKTAGSSESMVYLTSGIKSKSLENGDYIYTYEAITKDGAVTVNSFESKDNSTPRANLVLGNLYEGTFDKNNVITEMEKQTNTTSGEWNTKQYKDDGYAFLNVDKVSELTAKGATLWIDDAASNDKYILLDEDCKIFVRASDDDEDDYTEYSNIKSALSALGEDSNFTGTIAAFVDDAGIATTLILNDTYKANDKPNTNPSKPTSTDVDSVKLTIKGSKGLIELFNKKGDALTDGTVKHTFELYQYVAGQNNYVKVDEGDYFYGVTPAFSVAGGNSYYVVIDGVQSNIARA
;
A
#
# COMPACT_ATOMS: atom_id res chain seq x y z
N MET A 1 -31.19 -7.98 -1.44
CA MET A 1 -30.61 -9.21 -0.93
C MET A 1 -29.76 -9.97 -1.96
N LYS A 2 -30.30 -10.47 -3.08
CA LYS A 2 -29.46 -11.24 -4.07
C LYS A 2 -28.25 -10.48 -4.63
N LYS A 3 -28.31 -9.16 -4.83
CA LYS A 3 -27.16 -8.36 -5.29
C LYS A 3 -26.12 -8.09 -4.18
N PHE A 4 -26.55 -8.05 -2.93
CA PHE A 4 -25.66 -7.92 -1.78
C PHE A 4 -24.92 -9.24 -1.51
N LEU A 5 -25.61 -10.36 -1.66
CA LEU A 5 -25.05 -11.69 -1.52
C LEU A 5 -23.95 -11.97 -2.57
N SER A 6 -24.14 -11.50 -3.82
CA SER A 6 -23.11 -11.67 -4.86
C SER A 6 -21.90 -10.79 -4.66
N LEU A 7 -22.05 -9.61 -4.05
CA LEU A 7 -20.94 -8.71 -3.70
C LEU A 7 -20.14 -9.27 -2.52
N VAL A 8 -20.85 -9.77 -1.50
CA VAL A 8 -20.25 -10.42 -0.33
C VAL A 8 -19.54 -11.71 -0.73
N LEU A 9 -20.13 -12.54 -1.61
CA LEU A 9 -19.49 -13.73 -2.13
C LEU A 9 -18.22 -13.42 -2.94
N ALA A 10 -18.22 -12.32 -3.71
CA ALA A 10 -17.03 -11.85 -4.43
C ALA A 10 -15.94 -11.34 -3.46
N LEU A 11 -16.33 -10.66 -2.38
CA LEU A 11 -15.38 -10.16 -1.36
C LEU A 11 -14.81 -11.32 -0.53
N VAL A 12 -15.66 -12.28 -0.15
CA VAL A 12 -15.26 -13.48 0.58
C VAL A 12 -14.28 -14.34 -0.23
N MET A 13 -14.49 -14.47 -1.54
CA MET A 13 -13.54 -15.19 -2.41
C MET A 13 -12.19 -14.47 -2.55
N THR A 14 -12.12 -13.15 -2.33
CA THR A 14 -10.83 -12.44 -2.35
C THR A 14 -10.04 -12.61 -1.05
N MET A 15 -10.71 -12.83 0.08
CA MET A 15 -10.05 -13.05 1.37
C MET A 15 -9.71 -14.52 1.63
N SER A 16 -10.38 -15.48 0.96
CA SER A 16 -10.11 -16.92 1.12
C SER A 16 -8.90 -17.42 0.32
N LEU A 17 -8.21 -16.55 -0.42
CA LEU A 17 -7.14 -16.93 -1.35
C LEU A 17 -5.72 -16.74 -0.80
N VAL A 18 -5.58 -16.37 0.46
CA VAL A 18 -4.24 -16.33 1.08
C VAL A 18 -3.98 -17.65 1.77
N THR A 19 -3.57 -18.63 1.00
CA THR A 19 -2.86 -19.79 1.54
C THR A 19 -1.42 -19.68 1.07
N VAL A 20 -0.50 -19.76 2.01
CA VAL A 20 0.93 -19.84 1.73
C VAL A 20 1.15 -21.04 0.82
N SER A 21 1.48 -20.79 -0.43
CA SER A 21 1.84 -21.83 -1.40
C SER A 21 3.36 -21.87 -1.48
N ALA A 22 3.96 -22.76 -0.74
CA ALA A 22 5.36 -23.10 -0.93
C ALA A 22 5.48 -24.00 -2.16
N GLY A 23 5.77 -23.45 -3.34
CA GLY A 23 6.17 -24.28 -4.48
C GLY A 23 5.81 -23.80 -5.88
N ALA A 24 4.97 -22.81 -6.06
CA ALA A 24 4.71 -22.23 -7.37
C ALA A 24 5.74 -21.16 -7.72
N LYS A 25 5.96 -20.95 -9.04
CA LYS A 25 6.83 -19.90 -9.52
C LYS A 25 6.26 -18.54 -9.10
N ASP A 26 6.98 -17.80 -8.27
CA ASP A 26 6.62 -16.46 -7.87
C ASP A 26 6.66 -15.51 -9.08
N PHE A 27 5.49 -15.16 -9.56
CA PHE A 27 5.37 -14.11 -10.56
C PHE A 27 5.43 -12.75 -9.89
N THR A 28 6.15 -11.81 -10.48
CA THR A 28 6.29 -10.45 -9.94
C THR A 28 4.95 -9.70 -9.86
N ASP A 29 3.92 -10.19 -10.55
CA ASP A 29 2.56 -9.69 -10.52
C ASP A 29 1.56 -10.68 -9.88
N SER A 30 2.01 -11.57 -9.01
CA SER A 30 1.21 -12.59 -8.31
C SER A 30 0.01 -12.00 -7.58
N SER A 31 0.16 -10.84 -6.95
CA SER A 31 -0.94 -10.13 -6.27
C SER A 31 -2.10 -9.72 -7.18
N LYS A 32 -1.92 -9.73 -8.51
CA LYS A 32 -2.96 -9.44 -9.52
C LYS A 32 -3.61 -10.70 -10.07
N ILE A 33 -3.14 -11.87 -9.69
CA ILE A 33 -3.67 -13.16 -10.14
C ILE A 33 -4.89 -13.52 -9.30
N THR A 34 -6.01 -13.77 -9.96
CA THR A 34 -7.29 -14.11 -9.32
C THR A 34 -7.48 -15.63 -9.16
N TYR A 35 -6.92 -16.42 -10.09
CA TYR A 35 -7.08 -17.88 -10.15
C TYR A 35 -5.76 -18.58 -9.88
N SER A 36 -5.23 -18.42 -8.67
CA SER A 36 -3.89 -18.89 -8.28
C SER A 36 -3.73 -20.40 -8.49
N GLU A 37 -4.68 -21.23 -8.00
CA GLU A 37 -4.67 -22.69 -8.22
C GLU A 37 -4.47 -23.04 -9.70
N ALA A 38 -5.25 -22.43 -10.57
CA ALA A 38 -5.16 -22.67 -12.00
C ALA A 38 -3.82 -22.25 -12.59
N VAL A 39 -3.32 -21.07 -12.22
CA VAL A 39 -2.05 -20.53 -12.72
C VAL A 39 -0.89 -21.41 -12.26
N ASP A 40 -0.88 -21.80 -10.99
CA ASP A 40 0.19 -22.58 -10.40
C ASP A 40 0.27 -23.98 -10.96
N VAL A 41 -0.87 -24.69 -11.04
CA VAL A 41 -0.93 -26.04 -11.65
C VAL A 41 -0.52 -25.98 -13.12
N MET A 42 -1.07 -25.02 -13.90
CA MET A 42 -0.79 -24.94 -15.33
C MET A 42 0.66 -24.52 -15.61
N SER A 43 1.26 -23.73 -14.75
CA SER A 43 2.70 -23.39 -14.82
C SER A 43 3.59 -24.57 -14.42
N ALA A 44 3.23 -25.31 -13.37
CA ALA A 44 3.97 -26.48 -12.93
C ALA A 44 4.02 -27.57 -14.01
N VAL A 45 2.90 -27.81 -14.72
CA VAL A 45 2.88 -28.72 -15.88
C VAL A 45 3.37 -28.10 -17.19
N LYS A 46 3.81 -26.81 -17.15
CA LYS A 46 4.39 -26.05 -18.28
C LYS A 46 3.48 -25.92 -19.50
N VAL A 47 2.18 -25.91 -19.29
CA VAL A 47 1.21 -25.64 -20.37
C VAL A 47 1.10 -24.15 -20.66
N ILE A 48 1.09 -23.34 -19.62
CA ILE A 48 1.18 -21.87 -19.66
C ILE A 48 2.30 -21.46 -18.72
N ASP A 49 3.22 -20.64 -19.20
CA ASP A 49 4.36 -20.14 -18.42
C ASP A 49 4.36 -18.61 -18.40
N GLY A 50 5.09 -17.99 -17.47
CA GLY A 50 5.29 -16.55 -17.41
C GLY A 50 6.13 -15.99 -18.55
N TYR A 51 6.29 -14.70 -18.60
CA TYR A 51 7.18 -14.00 -19.51
C TYR A 51 8.62 -14.00 -18.98
N ALA A 52 9.55 -13.61 -19.85
CA ALA A 52 10.98 -13.56 -19.48
C ALA A 52 11.28 -12.57 -18.34
N GLU A 53 10.44 -11.57 -18.21
CA GLU A 53 10.50 -10.53 -17.15
C GLU A 53 10.03 -11.04 -15.78
N GLY A 54 9.52 -12.27 -15.70
CA GLY A 54 9.08 -12.90 -14.47
C GLY A 54 7.62 -12.64 -14.12
N ASP A 55 6.88 -11.92 -14.96
CA ASP A 55 5.45 -11.64 -14.76
C ASP A 55 4.54 -12.67 -15.49
N PHE A 56 3.29 -12.78 -15.06
CA PHE A 56 2.27 -13.61 -15.68
C PHE A 56 1.37 -12.82 -16.64
N ARG A 57 1.09 -11.55 -16.35
CA ARG A 57 0.19 -10.65 -17.08
C ARG A 57 -1.24 -11.19 -17.15
N PRO A 58 -1.94 -11.37 -16.01
CA PRO A 58 -3.22 -12.06 -15.96
C PRO A 58 -4.29 -11.45 -16.87
N THR A 59 -4.34 -10.14 -16.99
CA THR A 59 -5.34 -9.39 -17.77
C THR A 59 -5.00 -9.25 -19.26
N ALA A 60 -3.81 -9.68 -19.70
CA ALA A 60 -3.43 -9.64 -21.10
C ALA A 60 -4.33 -10.57 -21.93
N THR A 61 -4.76 -10.13 -23.12
CA THR A 61 -5.63 -10.95 -24.00
C THR A 61 -4.85 -12.04 -24.72
N LEU A 62 -5.46 -13.22 -24.83
CA LEU A 62 -4.87 -14.36 -25.53
C LEU A 62 -5.03 -14.21 -27.04
N THR A 63 -3.96 -14.48 -27.81
CA THR A 63 -4.00 -14.53 -29.26
C THR A 63 -4.35 -15.93 -29.77
N ARG A 64 -4.86 -16.03 -31.01
CA ARG A 64 -5.19 -17.31 -31.65
C ARG A 64 -3.95 -18.23 -31.78
N GLY A 65 -2.79 -17.67 -32.08
CA GLY A 65 -1.53 -18.42 -32.14
C GLY A 65 -1.07 -18.95 -30.78
N ALA A 66 -1.16 -18.13 -29.74
CA ALA A 66 -0.85 -18.55 -28.40
C ALA A 66 -1.81 -19.63 -27.86
N ALA A 67 -3.10 -19.55 -28.21
CA ALA A 67 -4.07 -20.59 -27.87
C ALA A 67 -3.73 -21.93 -28.53
N ALA A 68 -3.32 -21.95 -29.80
CA ALA A 68 -2.88 -23.17 -30.48
C ALA A 68 -1.68 -23.81 -29.77
N LYS A 69 -0.71 -23.00 -29.26
CA LYS A 69 0.40 -23.49 -28.46
C LYS A 69 -0.10 -24.12 -27.14
N ILE A 70 -1.02 -23.47 -26.41
CA ILE A 70 -1.59 -24.01 -25.16
C ILE A 70 -2.25 -25.36 -25.41
N ILE A 71 -3.05 -25.51 -26.47
CA ILE A 71 -3.70 -26.78 -26.82
C ILE A 71 -2.67 -27.86 -27.16
N CYS A 72 -1.64 -27.52 -27.92
CA CYS A 72 -0.57 -28.50 -28.21
C CYS A 72 0.20 -28.90 -26.93
N ASN A 73 0.48 -27.97 -26.03
CA ASN A 73 1.12 -28.27 -24.74
C ASN A 73 0.22 -29.19 -23.89
N LEU A 74 -1.11 -28.99 -23.91
CA LEU A 74 -2.06 -29.86 -23.21
C LEU A 74 -2.06 -31.29 -23.78
N ILE A 75 -2.10 -31.48 -25.08
CA ILE A 75 -2.29 -32.79 -25.70
C ILE A 75 -0.97 -33.57 -25.86
N LEU A 76 0.11 -32.89 -26.17
CA LEU A 76 1.41 -33.52 -26.46
C LEU A 76 2.43 -33.39 -25.34
N GLY A 77 2.14 -32.56 -24.37
CA GLY A 77 3.12 -32.08 -23.41
C GLY A 77 4.08 -31.03 -24.03
N PRO A 78 4.69 -30.16 -23.19
CA PRO A 78 5.47 -29.01 -23.67
C PRO A 78 6.70 -29.40 -24.48
N THR A 79 7.37 -30.51 -24.15
CA THR A 79 8.58 -30.99 -24.85
C THR A 79 8.26 -31.41 -26.30
N THR A 80 7.25 -32.24 -26.47
CA THR A 80 6.83 -32.70 -27.82
C THR A 80 6.24 -31.55 -28.63
N ALA A 81 5.39 -30.73 -28.00
CA ALA A 81 4.80 -29.58 -28.62
C ALA A 81 5.83 -28.56 -29.13
N SER A 82 6.91 -28.31 -28.39
CA SER A 82 7.98 -27.42 -28.83
C SER A 82 8.78 -27.89 -30.03
N ALA A 83 8.74 -29.20 -30.31
CA ALA A 83 9.41 -29.82 -31.47
C ALA A 83 8.54 -29.80 -32.73
N LEU A 84 7.29 -29.32 -32.64
CA LEU A 84 6.41 -29.28 -33.83
C LEU A 84 6.93 -28.29 -34.87
N VAL A 85 7.00 -28.78 -36.09
CA VAL A 85 7.33 -28.00 -37.29
C VAL A 85 6.21 -28.12 -38.32
N ALA A 86 6.06 -27.12 -39.15
CA ALA A 86 5.10 -27.15 -40.26
C ALA A 86 5.84 -27.46 -41.57
N ASP A 87 5.56 -28.58 -42.19
CA ASP A 87 6.18 -28.95 -43.48
C ASP A 87 5.69 -28.06 -44.67
N ALA A 88 4.50 -27.51 -44.53
CA ALA A 88 3.89 -26.52 -45.41
C ALA A 88 3.18 -25.43 -44.62
N ALA A 89 2.96 -24.30 -45.26
CA ALA A 89 2.18 -23.21 -44.63
C ALA A 89 0.74 -23.66 -44.35
N PRO A 90 0.31 -23.78 -43.07
CA PRO A 90 -1.02 -24.26 -42.74
C PRO A 90 -2.12 -23.29 -43.22
N TYR A 91 -1.82 -22.00 -43.26
CA TYR A 91 -2.70 -20.95 -43.79
C TYR A 91 -1.89 -19.90 -44.55
N LYS A 92 -2.54 -19.07 -45.37
CA LYS A 92 -1.87 -18.06 -46.20
C LYS A 92 -1.03 -17.06 -45.43
N ASP A 93 -1.43 -16.75 -44.21
CA ASP A 93 -0.79 -15.78 -43.31
C ASP A 93 0.06 -16.45 -42.23
N VAL A 94 0.32 -17.76 -42.35
CA VAL A 94 1.17 -18.53 -41.42
C VAL A 94 2.24 -19.26 -42.22
N PRO A 95 3.32 -18.59 -42.60
CA PRO A 95 4.46 -19.24 -43.25
C PRO A 95 5.14 -20.26 -42.31
N THR A 96 5.85 -21.23 -42.90
CA THR A 96 6.45 -22.35 -42.14
C THR A 96 7.44 -21.90 -41.04
N ASN A 97 8.04 -20.74 -41.20
CA ASN A 97 8.94 -20.13 -40.22
C ASN A 97 8.22 -19.25 -39.15
N HIS A 98 6.90 -19.14 -39.21
CA HIS A 98 6.14 -18.41 -38.20
C HIS A 98 6.24 -19.10 -36.82
N THR A 99 6.42 -18.39 -35.75
CA THR A 99 6.59 -18.90 -34.37
C THR A 99 5.55 -19.94 -33.96
N PHE A 100 4.31 -19.80 -34.43
CA PHE A 100 3.21 -20.72 -34.12
C PHE A 100 2.89 -21.69 -35.24
N ALA A 101 3.68 -21.79 -36.33
CA ALA A 101 3.36 -22.59 -37.49
C ALA A 101 3.12 -24.06 -37.16
N GLY A 102 4.04 -24.70 -36.43
CA GLY A 102 3.92 -26.10 -36.04
C GLY A 102 2.70 -26.39 -35.18
N TYR A 103 2.41 -25.52 -34.20
CA TYR A 103 1.24 -25.65 -33.32
C TYR A 103 -0.07 -25.49 -34.10
N ILE A 104 -0.14 -24.53 -35.03
CA ILE A 104 -1.30 -24.27 -35.85
C ILE A 104 -1.51 -25.43 -36.83
N ALA A 105 -0.45 -25.95 -37.47
CA ALA A 105 -0.52 -27.10 -38.36
C ALA A 105 -1.04 -28.36 -37.64
N TYR A 106 -0.54 -28.63 -36.45
CA TYR A 106 -1.03 -29.74 -35.62
C TYR A 106 -2.50 -29.61 -35.28
N CYS A 107 -2.90 -28.49 -34.68
CA CYS A 107 -4.31 -28.25 -34.33
C CYS A 107 -5.25 -28.28 -35.55
N GLN A 108 -4.80 -27.83 -36.73
CA GLN A 108 -5.54 -27.94 -37.99
C GLN A 108 -5.73 -29.41 -38.42
N LYS A 109 -4.66 -30.18 -38.36
CA LYS A 109 -4.67 -31.61 -38.74
C LYS A 109 -5.61 -32.42 -37.86
N GLU A 110 -5.61 -32.15 -36.57
CA GLU A 110 -6.49 -32.79 -35.56
C GLU A 110 -7.93 -32.23 -35.59
N GLY A 111 -8.25 -31.27 -36.47
CA GLY A 111 -9.60 -30.68 -36.58
C GLY A 111 -10.01 -29.77 -35.40
N ILE A 112 -9.10 -29.42 -34.52
CA ILE A 112 -9.36 -28.59 -33.33
C ILE A 112 -9.61 -27.15 -33.73
N ILE A 113 -8.88 -26.66 -34.76
CA ILE A 113 -9.02 -25.29 -35.23
C ILE A 113 -9.40 -25.27 -36.74
N SER A 114 -10.01 -24.14 -37.13
CA SER A 114 -10.24 -23.83 -38.53
C SER A 114 -9.87 -22.37 -38.80
N GLY A 115 -9.45 -22.12 -40.07
CA GLY A 115 -9.17 -20.77 -40.54
C GLY A 115 -10.45 -20.01 -40.94
N TYR A 116 -10.25 -18.82 -41.45
CA TYR A 116 -11.30 -17.98 -41.99
C TYR A 116 -11.57 -18.37 -43.47
N ALA A 117 -12.74 -17.99 -44.02
CA ALA A 117 -13.14 -18.28 -45.37
C ALA A 117 -12.16 -17.69 -46.43
N ASP A 118 -11.42 -16.65 -46.08
CA ASP A 118 -10.38 -16.03 -46.90
C ASP A 118 -9.06 -16.83 -46.97
N GLY A 119 -8.98 -17.96 -46.24
CA GLY A 119 -7.80 -18.83 -46.15
C GLY A 119 -6.74 -18.35 -45.17
N THR A 120 -7.05 -17.39 -44.32
CA THR A 120 -6.15 -16.92 -43.23
C THR A 120 -6.50 -17.56 -41.90
N PHE A 121 -5.54 -17.53 -40.94
CA PHE A 121 -5.75 -17.95 -39.58
C PHE A 121 -5.78 -16.77 -38.62
N LYS A 122 -5.05 -15.69 -38.91
CA LYS A 122 -4.86 -14.48 -38.10
C LYS A 122 -4.26 -14.81 -36.74
N PRO A 123 -3.01 -15.32 -36.65
CA PRO A 123 -2.41 -15.80 -35.41
C PRO A 123 -2.27 -14.73 -34.33
N ALA A 124 -2.09 -13.46 -34.72
CA ALA A 124 -1.99 -12.33 -33.79
C ALA A 124 -3.36 -11.77 -33.34
N ALA A 125 -4.45 -12.19 -33.95
CA ALA A 125 -5.79 -11.72 -33.54
C ALA A 125 -6.16 -12.27 -32.17
N THR A 126 -6.87 -11.47 -31.36
CA THR A 126 -7.39 -11.91 -30.05
C THR A 126 -8.41 -13.04 -30.24
N LEU A 127 -8.41 -13.95 -29.27
CA LEU A 127 -9.33 -15.10 -29.27
C LEU A 127 -10.52 -14.82 -28.35
N THR A 128 -11.73 -15.15 -28.78
CA THR A 128 -12.94 -15.05 -27.96
C THR A 128 -13.07 -16.25 -27.03
N GLY A 129 -13.82 -16.09 -25.92
CA GLY A 129 -14.09 -17.17 -24.98
C GLY A 129 -14.73 -18.39 -25.66
N TYR A 130 -15.73 -18.20 -26.56
CA TYR A 130 -16.33 -19.32 -27.30
C TYR A 130 -15.32 -20.06 -28.19
N ALA A 131 -14.43 -19.34 -28.84
CA ALA A 131 -13.44 -19.96 -29.70
C ALA A 131 -12.42 -20.76 -28.90
N PHE A 132 -12.01 -20.30 -27.71
CA PHE A 132 -11.12 -21.05 -26.84
C PHE A 132 -11.81 -22.28 -26.23
N MET A 133 -13.04 -22.15 -25.74
CA MET A 133 -13.84 -23.27 -25.26
C MET A 133 -14.02 -24.36 -26.35
N LYS A 134 -14.24 -23.97 -27.61
CA LYS A 134 -14.28 -24.91 -28.73
C LYS A 134 -12.98 -25.71 -28.86
N MET A 135 -11.83 -25.06 -28.74
CA MET A 135 -10.54 -25.72 -28.83
C MET A 135 -10.33 -26.71 -27.66
N LEU A 136 -10.73 -26.34 -26.44
CA LEU A 136 -10.65 -27.20 -25.27
C LEU A 136 -11.59 -28.42 -25.38
N LEU A 137 -12.83 -28.24 -25.87
CA LEU A 137 -13.74 -29.35 -26.15
C LEU A 137 -13.16 -30.30 -27.20
N GLY A 138 -12.52 -29.77 -28.24
CA GLY A 138 -11.80 -30.60 -29.21
C GLY A 138 -10.68 -31.42 -28.57
N ALA A 139 -9.94 -30.85 -27.64
CA ALA A 139 -8.90 -31.54 -26.85
C ALA A 139 -9.49 -32.66 -25.98
N LEU A 140 -10.69 -32.46 -25.40
CA LEU A 140 -11.44 -33.46 -24.62
C LEU A 140 -12.01 -34.63 -25.46
N GLY A 141 -11.92 -34.54 -26.80
CA GLY A 141 -12.40 -35.57 -27.67
C GLY A 141 -13.75 -35.28 -28.35
N TYR A 142 -14.37 -34.11 -28.13
CA TYR A 142 -15.64 -33.72 -28.77
C TYR A 142 -15.44 -33.47 -30.27
N ASP A 143 -16.20 -34.18 -31.09
CA ASP A 143 -16.18 -33.99 -32.55
C ASP A 143 -17.03 -32.79 -32.98
N SER A 144 -16.37 -31.79 -33.58
CA SER A 144 -16.99 -30.52 -33.94
C SER A 144 -18.16 -30.68 -34.94
N ALA A 145 -18.13 -31.69 -35.75
CA ALA A 145 -19.18 -31.95 -36.77
C ALA A 145 -20.40 -32.61 -36.11
N ILE A 146 -20.17 -33.57 -35.23
CA ILE A 146 -21.24 -34.29 -34.50
C ILE A 146 -21.94 -33.36 -33.51
N GLU A 147 -21.16 -32.57 -32.76
CA GLU A 147 -21.67 -31.70 -31.67
C GLU A 147 -22.22 -30.36 -32.18
N GLY A 148 -22.20 -30.11 -33.48
CA GLY A 148 -22.71 -28.87 -34.04
C GLY A 148 -21.86 -27.64 -33.78
N TYR A 149 -20.55 -27.79 -33.63
CA TYR A 149 -19.61 -26.67 -33.41
C TYR A 149 -19.24 -25.98 -34.73
N THR A 150 -20.07 -26.11 -35.75
CA THR A 150 -19.96 -25.49 -37.07
C THR A 150 -21.26 -24.79 -37.44
N GLY A 151 -21.24 -23.92 -38.47
CA GLY A 151 -22.41 -23.17 -38.88
C GLY A 151 -22.82 -22.01 -38.00
N ALA A 152 -24.03 -21.46 -38.17
CA ALA A 152 -24.43 -20.20 -37.55
C ALA A 152 -24.57 -20.24 -36.01
N ASN A 153 -24.95 -21.39 -35.46
CA ASN A 153 -25.24 -21.54 -34.01
C ASN A 153 -24.12 -22.22 -33.23
N TRP A 154 -22.93 -22.35 -33.82
CA TRP A 154 -21.79 -23.07 -33.21
C TRP A 154 -21.44 -22.57 -31.79
N SER A 155 -21.51 -21.28 -31.57
CA SER A 155 -21.14 -20.68 -30.26
C SER A 155 -22.11 -21.07 -29.14
N ILE A 156 -23.38 -21.26 -29.45
CA ILE A 156 -24.42 -21.70 -28.50
C ILE A 156 -24.16 -23.16 -28.10
N ALA A 157 -23.89 -24.02 -29.13
CA ALA A 157 -23.58 -25.44 -28.88
C ALA A 157 -22.29 -25.58 -28.02
N VAL A 158 -21.25 -24.84 -28.38
CA VAL A 158 -19.99 -24.80 -27.62
C VAL A 158 -20.23 -24.31 -26.18
N ALA A 159 -20.94 -23.19 -25.97
CA ALA A 159 -21.20 -22.66 -24.65
C ALA A 159 -21.93 -23.67 -23.76
N LYS A 160 -23.00 -24.27 -24.28
CA LYS A 160 -23.77 -25.28 -23.56
C LYS A 160 -22.90 -26.46 -23.15
N GLN A 161 -22.07 -26.97 -24.03
CA GLN A 161 -21.24 -28.14 -23.71
C GLN A 161 -20.07 -27.79 -22.81
N ALA A 162 -19.44 -26.64 -23.01
CA ALA A 162 -18.34 -26.18 -22.14
C ALA A 162 -18.82 -25.99 -20.70
N ILE A 163 -20.01 -25.39 -20.51
CA ILE A 163 -20.61 -25.24 -19.17
C ILE A 163 -20.94 -26.60 -18.56
N ASN A 164 -21.53 -27.52 -19.36
CA ASN A 164 -21.86 -28.88 -18.90
C ASN A 164 -20.59 -29.68 -18.51
N ALA A 165 -19.49 -29.49 -19.22
CA ALA A 165 -18.20 -30.10 -18.93
C ALA A 165 -17.44 -29.38 -17.77
N GLY A 166 -18.01 -28.31 -17.19
CA GLY A 166 -17.44 -27.57 -16.08
C GLY A 166 -16.24 -26.68 -16.46
N LEU A 167 -16.00 -26.37 -17.73
CA LEU A 167 -14.83 -25.61 -18.15
C LEU A 167 -14.82 -24.18 -17.62
N ASN A 168 -15.95 -23.62 -17.24
CA ASN A 168 -16.08 -22.28 -16.65
C ASN A 168 -16.27 -22.31 -15.11
N LYS A 169 -16.07 -23.44 -14.45
CA LYS A 169 -16.14 -23.51 -12.98
C LYS A 169 -15.19 -22.51 -12.34
N SER A 170 -15.57 -21.98 -11.19
CA SER A 170 -14.83 -21.01 -10.40
C SER A 170 -14.51 -19.68 -11.12
N LEU A 171 -15.14 -19.40 -12.28
CA LEU A 171 -15.03 -18.11 -12.94
C LEU A 171 -15.74 -17.03 -12.12
N LYS A 172 -15.02 -15.98 -11.74
CA LYS A 172 -15.63 -14.80 -11.11
C LYS A 172 -16.54 -14.06 -12.09
N GLY A 173 -17.82 -14.01 -11.76
CA GLY A 173 -18.84 -13.40 -12.59
C GLY A 173 -19.41 -14.33 -13.67
N SER A 174 -20.12 -13.76 -14.65
CA SER A 174 -20.78 -14.53 -15.70
C SER A 174 -19.85 -14.80 -16.87
N PHE A 175 -19.85 -16.01 -17.41
CA PHE A 175 -19.14 -16.33 -18.63
C PHE A 175 -19.63 -15.48 -19.82
N ASN A 176 -18.72 -14.74 -20.43
CA ASN A 176 -18.96 -13.92 -21.61
C ASN A 176 -18.13 -14.43 -22.80
N GLY A 177 -18.69 -15.35 -23.54
CA GLY A 177 -17.97 -16.02 -24.63
C GLY A 177 -17.64 -15.17 -25.86
N VAL A 178 -18.25 -13.97 -26.03
CA VAL A 178 -17.91 -13.06 -27.14
C VAL A 178 -16.74 -12.13 -26.81
N LYS A 179 -16.43 -11.94 -25.52
CA LYS A 179 -15.31 -11.15 -25.09
C LYS A 179 -13.98 -11.86 -25.42
N ALA A 180 -12.94 -11.09 -25.67
CA ALA A 180 -11.58 -11.63 -25.76
C ALA A 180 -11.21 -12.28 -24.43
N VAL A 181 -10.72 -13.51 -24.46
CA VAL A 181 -10.28 -14.24 -23.27
C VAL A 181 -8.96 -13.68 -22.78
N THR A 182 -8.84 -13.45 -21.47
CA THR A 182 -7.57 -13.06 -20.84
C THR A 182 -6.68 -14.29 -20.62
N ARG A 183 -5.40 -14.07 -20.37
CA ARG A 183 -4.46 -15.17 -20.07
C ARG A 183 -4.87 -15.95 -18.83
N GLU A 184 -5.34 -15.25 -17.82
CA GLU A 184 -5.79 -15.83 -16.55
C GLU A 184 -7.09 -16.64 -16.75
N GLU A 185 -8.08 -16.10 -17.48
CA GLU A 185 -9.29 -16.85 -17.85
C GLU A 185 -8.95 -18.08 -18.67
N ALA A 186 -8.02 -17.95 -19.62
CA ALA A 186 -7.57 -19.09 -20.43
C ALA A 186 -6.89 -20.16 -19.59
N CYS A 187 -6.11 -19.74 -18.61
CA CYS A 187 -5.46 -20.61 -17.63
C CYS A 187 -6.51 -21.38 -16.81
N LEU A 188 -7.53 -20.68 -16.28
CA LEU A 188 -8.64 -21.30 -15.55
C LEU A 188 -9.39 -22.33 -16.40
N TYR A 189 -9.72 -21.99 -17.66
CA TYR A 189 -10.46 -22.92 -18.54
C TYR A 189 -9.62 -24.14 -18.92
N ALA A 190 -8.32 -23.96 -19.15
CA ALA A 190 -7.41 -25.05 -19.42
C ALA A 190 -7.20 -25.93 -18.17
N PHE A 191 -7.10 -25.34 -16.97
CA PHE A 191 -7.07 -26.04 -15.70
C PHE A 191 -8.32 -26.85 -15.46
N ASN A 192 -9.50 -26.28 -15.70
CA ASN A 192 -10.76 -27.03 -15.60
C ASN A 192 -10.83 -28.18 -16.62
N THR A 193 -10.18 -28.01 -17.78
CA THR A 193 -10.04 -29.10 -18.75
C THR A 193 -9.26 -30.30 -18.18
N LEU A 194 -8.24 -30.08 -17.35
CA LEU A 194 -7.51 -31.18 -16.68
C LEU A 194 -8.45 -32.05 -15.82
N LYS A 195 -9.45 -31.42 -15.19
CA LYS A 195 -10.42 -32.07 -14.28
C LYS A 195 -11.62 -32.65 -15.06
N ALA A 196 -11.83 -32.27 -16.32
CA ALA A 196 -12.98 -32.68 -17.08
C ALA A 196 -12.84 -34.09 -17.65
N THR A 197 -13.96 -34.84 -17.67
CA THR A 197 -14.03 -36.18 -18.25
C THR A 197 -13.90 -36.12 -19.78
N MET A 198 -13.07 -36.95 -20.33
CA MET A 198 -12.89 -37.12 -21.77
C MET A 198 -14.05 -37.91 -22.38
N VAL A 199 -14.27 -37.74 -23.69
CA VAL A 199 -15.33 -38.42 -24.43
C VAL A 199 -14.79 -39.19 -25.62
N GLU A 200 -15.49 -40.22 -25.95
CA GLU A 200 -15.29 -41.02 -27.20
C GLU A 200 -16.60 -41.26 -27.90
N TYR A 201 -16.55 -41.70 -29.14
CA TYR A 201 -17.72 -41.97 -29.98
C TYR A 201 -17.73 -43.43 -30.43
N ASP A 202 -18.82 -44.17 -30.17
CA ASP A 202 -19.04 -45.51 -30.65
C ASP A 202 -19.52 -45.47 -32.11
N ASN A 203 -19.03 -46.41 -32.91
CA ASN A 203 -19.53 -46.68 -34.26
C ASN A 203 -19.56 -45.47 -35.20
N ARG A 204 -18.49 -44.68 -35.22
CA ARG A 204 -18.32 -43.63 -36.25
C ARG A 204 -18.15 -44.32 -37.60
N ILE A 205 -19.24 -44.36 -38.39
CA ILE A 205 -19.23 -44.84 -39.77
C ILE A 205 -19.11 -43.62 -40.67
N VAL A 206 -18.04 -43.54 -41.44
CA VAL A 206 -17.87 -42.53 -42.48
C VAL A 206 -18.31 -43.21 -43.80
N VAL A 207 -19.41 -42.73 -44.40
CA VAL A 207 -19.89 -43.21 -45.67
C VAL A 207 -19.55 -42.21 -46.76
N GLY A 208 -18.71 -42.59 -47.73
CA GLY A 208 -18.22 -41.71 -48.79
C GLY A 208 -16.78 -41.34 -48.71
N GLU A 209 -16.20 -40.84 -49.78
CA GLU A 209 -14.78 -40.36 -49.81
C GLU A 209 -14.72 -38.86 -50.18
N GLY A 210 -13.70 -38.16 -49.65
CA GLY A 210 -13.43 -36.77 -49.95
C GLY A 210 -14.51 -35.81 -49.44
N SER A 211 -14.87 -34.81 -50.23
CA SER A 211 -15.85 -33.77 -49.87
C SER A 211 -17.31 -34.26 -49.78
N SER A 212 -17.56 -35.50 -50.14
CA SER A 212 -18.86 -36.15 -50.05
C SER A 212 -18.98 -37.16 -48.92
N ALA A 213 -18.00 -37.25 -48.08
CA ALA A 213 -18.03 -38.11 -46.92
C ALA A 213 -19.07 -37.62 -45.90
N VAL A 214 -20.05 -38.45 -45.58
CA VAL A 214 -21.02 -38.18 -44.49
C VAL A 214 -20.65 -39.05 -43.30
N ALA A 215 -20.30 -38.43 -42.22
CA ALA A 215 -20.16 -39.12 -40.93
C ALA A 215 -21.57 -39.42 -40.40
N ILE A 216 -21.88 -40.71 -40.27
CA ILE A 216 -23.02 -41.13 -39.47
C ILE A 216 -22.58 -41.03 -38.01
N SER A 217 -23.27 -40.18 -37.27
CA SER A 217 -22.93 -39.83 -35.88
C SER A 217 -22.84 -41.07 -34.99
N GLY A 218 -21.66 -41.32 -34.44
CA GLY A 218 -21.54 -42.25 -33.34
C GLY A 218 -22.24 -41.70 -32.10
N VAL A 219 -22.64 -42.55 -31.20
CA VAL A 219 -23.15 -42.15 -29.90
C VAL A 219 -21.97 -41.71 -29.03
N ARG A 220 -22.02 -40.46 -28.53
CA ARG A 220 -21.03 -39.96 -27.58
C ARG A 220 -21.21 -40.68 -26.25
N LYS A 221 -20.13 -41.05 -25.64
CA LYS A 221 -20.05 -41.57 -24.26
C LYS A 221 -18.80 -41.02 -23.56
N ASP A 222 -18.87 -41.00 -22.25
CA ASP A 222 -17.72 -40.68 -21.43
C ASP A 222 -16.68 -41.77 -21.52
N LEU A 223 -15.39 -41.39 -21.58
CA LEU A 223 -14.28 -42.33 -21.65
C LEU A 223 -14.15 -43.02 -20.30
N THR A 224 -14.35 -44.34 -20.27
CA THR A 224 -14.28 -45.13 -19.03
C THR A 224 -12.87 -45.61 -18.76
N TRP A 225 -12.52 -45.61 -17.49
CA TRP A 225 -11.27 -46.18 -17.00
C TRP A 225 -11.17 -47.69 -17.32
N ASN A 226 -10.00 -48.12 -17.80
CA ASN A 226 -9.72 -49.52 -18.06
C ASN A 226 -8.47 -49.96 -17.27
N LYS A 227 -8.65 -50.91 -16.36
CA LYS A 227 -7.59 -51.41 -15.49
C LYS A 227 -6.40 -51.93 -16.30
N GLY A 228 -5.27 -51.29 -16.13
CA GLY A 228 -3.99 -51.61 -16.73
C GLY A 228 -3.57 -50.66 -17.86
N THR A 229 -4.42 -49.72 -18.28
CA THR A 229 -4.10 -48.71 -19.29
C THR A 229 -4.12 -47.28 -18.81
N LEU A 230 -4.89 -46.94 -17.77
CA LEU A 230 -5.08 -45.59 -17.27
C LEU A 230 -5.13 -45.59 -15.72
N ASN A 231 -4.89 -44.43 -15.13
CA ASN A 231 -4.84 -44.24 -13.68
C ASN A 231 -6.08 -43.51 -13.17
N ASP A 232 -7.16 -44.23 -12.87
CA ASP A 232 -8.32 -43.68 -12.18
C ASP A 232 -7.96 -43.22 -10.76
N GLY A 233 -8.36 -42.01 -10.38
CA GLY A 233 -8.20 -41.48 -9.05
C GLY A 233 -6.95 -40.62 -8.83
N LYS A 234 -6.19 -40.24 -9.89
CA LYS A 234 -5.14 -39.26 -9.75
C LYS A 234 -5.66 -37.82 -9.72
N ILE A 235 -6.75 -37.57 -10.42
CA ILE A 235 -7.47 -36.30 -10.40
C ILE A 235 -8.84 -36.49 -9.73
N LYS A 236 -9.59 -37.51 -10.18
CA LYS A 236 -10.88 -37.90 -9.60
C LYS A 236 -11.10 -39.40 -9.69
N LYS A 237 -11.59 -39.99 -8.61
CA LYS A 237 -11.89 -41.44 -8.58
C LYS A 237 -13.38 -41.66 -8.87
N ASP A 238 -13.75 -41.74 -10.10
CA ASP A 238 -15.15 -41.87 -10.54
C ASP A 238 -15.38 -42.93 -11.62
N GLY A 239 -14.34 -43.72 -11.99
CA GLY A 239 -14.41 -44.72 -13.06
C GLY A 239 -14.39 -44.16 -14.47
N TYR A 240 -14.22 -42.86 -14.64
CA TYR A 240 -14.04 -42.19 -15.91
C TYR A 240 -12.62 -41.64 -16.02
N VAL A 241 -12.23 -41.23 -17.22
CA VAL A 241 -10.89 -40.73 -17.48
C VAL A 241 -10.95 -39.20 -17.59
N GLN A 242 -10.34 -38.51 -16.66
CA GLN A 242 -10.13 -37.08 -16.72
C GLN A 242 -8.96 -36.77 -17.67
N PHE A 243 -9.00 -35.60 -18.33
CA PHE A 243 -7.96 -35.17 -19.25
C PHE A 243 -6.55 -35.18 -18.60
N GLY A 244 -6.44 -34.71 -17.37
CA GLY A 244 -5.19 -34.71 -16.61
C GLY A 244 -4.65 -36.13 -16.36
N GLU A 245 -5.51 -37.12 -16.14
CA GLU A 245 -5.11 -38.52 -15.95
C GLU A 245 -4.61 -39.16 -17.23
N GLN A 246 -5.14 -38.76 -18.39
CA GLN A 246 -4.72 -39.23 -19.70
C GLN A 246 -3.37 -38.65 -20.15
N TYR A 247 -3.16 -37.35 -19.97
CA TYR A 247 -2.05 -36.65 -20.61
C TYR A 247 -0.96 -36.19 -19.62
N PHE A 248 -1.25 -36.18 -18.31
CA PHE A 248 -0.33 -35.73 -17.25
C PHE A 248 -0.22 -36.80 -16.15
N GLU A 249 0.33 -37.94 -16.48
CA GLU A 249 0.45 -39.11 -15.55
C GLU A 249 1.11 -38.81 -14.19
N LYS A 250 1.91 -37.74 -14.14
CA LYS A 250 2.62 -37.33 -12.91
C LYS A 250 1.87 -36.28 -12.09
N LEU A 251 0.76 -35.75 -12.62
CA LEU A 251 -0.09 -34.80 -11.92
C LEU A 251 -1.03 -35.57 -11.01
N VAL A 252 -1.06 -35.18 -9.75
CA VAL A 252 -1.91 -35.81 -8.73
C VAL A 252 -2.61 -34.71 -7.94
N ARG A 253 -3.91 -34.89 -7.73
CA ARG A 253 -4.73 -34.14 -6.80
C ARG A 253 -5.12 -35.06 -5.65
N THR A 254 -4.94 -34.61 -4.42
CA THR A 254 -5.46 -35.29 -3.22
C THR A 254 -6.37 -34.35 -2.46
N ASP A 255 -7.42 -34.90 -1.89
CA ASP A 255 -8.28 -34.17 -0.98
C ASP A 255 -7.55 -34.01 0.35
N ASP A 256 -7.57 -32.77 0.90
CA ASP A 256 -6.96 -32.41 2.16
C ASP A 256 -7.81 -31.34 2.86
N THR A 257 -7.32 -30.76 3.93
CA THR A 257 -7.92 -29.62 4.61
C THR A 257 -6.87 -28.56 4.89
N ASP A 258 -7.26 -27.30 4.84
CA ASP A 258 -6.40 -26.24 5.32
C ASP A 258 -6.46 -26.10 6.86
N ASP A 259 -5.74 -25.13 7.40
CA ASP A 259 -5.66 -24.89 8.84
C ASP A 259 -6.99 -24.50 9.47
N PHE A 260 -7.90 -23.90 8.71
CA PHE A 260 -9.26 -23.60 9.16
C PHE A 260 -10.20 -24.80 9.09
N GLY A 261 -9.81 -25.90 8.44
CA GLY A 261 -10.64 -27.09 8.21
C GLY A 261 -11.47 -27.01 6.92
N ARG A 262 -11.19 -26.07 6.02
CA ARG A 262 -11.82 -26.00 4.69
C ARG A 262 -11.32 -27.16 3.84
N PRO A 263 -12.20 -27.88 3.11
CA PRO A 263 -11.75 -28.87 2.13
C PRO A 263 -10.86 -28.25 1.07
N THR A 264 -9.75 -28.89 0.75
CA THR A 264 -8.77 -28.37 -0.19
C THR A 264 -8.39 -29.38 -1.27
N ASN A 265 -7.88 -28.85 -2.37
CA ASN A 265 -7.19 -29.61 -3.41
C ASN A 265 -5.68 -29.46 -3.19
N ASN A 266 -5.03 -30.51 -2.77
CA ASN A 266 -3.57 -30.53 -2.72
C ASN A 266 -3.02 -31.10 -4.03
N TRP A 267 -2.25 -30.28 -4.77
CA TRP A 267 -1.70 -30.62 -6.07
C TRP A 267 -0.20 -30.93 -5.97
N THR A 268 0.19 -32.02 -6.63
CA THR A 268 1.61 -32.38 -6.81
C THR A 268 1.90 -32.74 -8.25
N TYR A 269 3.10 -32.40 -8.74
CA TYR A 269 3.60 -32.80 -10.06
C TYR A 269 4.98 -33.43 -9.96
N ASP A 270 5.12 -34.66 -10.45
CA ASP A 270 6.36 -35.45 -10.35
C ASP A 270 6.89 -35.53 -8.89
N LYS A 271 5.97 -35.70 -7.94
CA LYS A 271 6.21 -35.73 -6.48
C LYS A 271 6.68 -34.42 -5.87
N LYS A 272 6.65 -33.34 -6.60
CA LYS A 272 6.90 -31.99 -6.10
C LYS A 272 5.58 -31.36 -5.76
N ASP A 273 5.53 -30.71 -4.62
CA ASP A 273 4.38 -29.93 -4.20
C ASP A 273 4.18 -28.73 -5.12
N ILE A 274 2.92 -28.46 -5.49
CA ILE A 274 2.50 -27.25 -6.21
C ILE A 274 1.81 -26.31 -5.24
N GLY A 275 0.94 -26.87 -4.39
CA GLY A 275 0.21 -26.09 -3.41
C GLY A 275 -1.10 -26.74 -2.99
N ASN A 276 -1.65 -26.23 -1.89
CA ASN A 276 -2.91 -26.64 -1.30
C ASN A 276 -3.93 -25.51 -1.41
N TYR A 277 -5.04 -25.72 -2.12
CA TYR A 277 -6.01 -24.67 -2.47
C TYR A 277 -7.40 -25.05 -2.00
N VAL A 278 -8.13 -24.10 -1.42
CA VAL A 278 -9.51 -24.33 -1.00
C VAL A 278 -10.36 -24.83 -2.16
N ASN A 279 -11.02 -25.96 -1.98
CA ASN A 279 -11.88 -26.55 -2.99
C ASN A 279 -13.23 -25.82 -3.07
N THR A 280 -13.23 -24.70 -3.81
CA THR A 280 -14.42 -23.87 -3.99
C THR A 280 -15.53 -24.56 -4.77
N ASP A 281 -15.24 -25.68 -5.44
CA ASP A 281 -16.27 -26.45 -6.14
C ASP A 281 -17.28 -27.11 -5.17
N LEU A 282 -16.87 -27.31 -3.92
CA LEU A 282 -17.72 -27.85 -2.84
C LEU A 282 -18.47 -26.75 -2.07
N LEU A 283 -18.06 -25.49 -2.17
CA LEU A 283 -18.68 -24.38 -1.44
C LEU A 283 -20.12 -24.16 -1.89
N THR A 284 -21.06 -24.51 -1.04
CA THR A 284 -22.50 -24.47 -1.35
C THR A 284 -23.19 -23.24 -0.75
N ALA A 285 -22.77 -22.81 0.45
CA ALA A 285 -23.33 -21.63 1.10
C ALA A 285 -22.23 -20.89 1.89
N SER A 286 -22.39 -19.56 2.00
CA SER A 286 -21.51 -18.70 2.79
C SER A 286 -22.32 -17.59 3.46
N TYR A 287 -22.00 -17.30 4.73
CA TYR A 287 -22.67 -16.31 5.55
C TYR A 287 -21.64 -15.46 6.28
N THR A 288 -21.98 -14.19 6.50
CA THR A 288 -21.17 -13.24 7.28
C THR A 288 -21.95 -12.60 8.43
N ALA A 289 -23.11 -13.19 8.74
CA ALA A 289 -24.01 -12.78 9.79
C ALA A 289 -24.55 -13.99 10.54
N LYS A 290 -25.36 -13.73 11.55
CA LYS A 290 -26.08 -14.75 12.31
C LYS A 290 -27.00 -15.54 11.38
N VAL A 291 -26.88 -16.86 11.34
CA VAL A 291 -27.69 -17.74 10.49
C VAL A 291 -28.44 -18.77 11.31
N LYS A 292 -29.68 -19.06 10.91
CA LYS A 292 -30.51 -20.09 11.53
C LYS A 292 -30.31 -21.44 10.86
N GLY A 293 -30.44 -22.52 11.61
CA GLY A 293 -30.30 -23.87 11.07
C GLY A 293 -31.30 -24.17 9.93
N GLY A 294 -32.52 -23.64 10.02
CA GLY A 294 -33.52 -23.77 8.95
C GLY A 294 -33.20 -23.00 7.65
N ASP A 295 -32.47 -21.89 7.75
CA ASP A 295 -31.98 -21.18 6.57
C ASP A 295 -30.91 -21.99 5.88
N VAL A 296 -29.96 -22.53 6.65
CA VAL A 296 -28.90 -23.41 6.13
C VAL A 296 -29.52 -24.66 5.48
N TYR A 297 -30.49 -25.30 6.13
CA TYR A 297 -31.21 -26.45 5.58
C TYR A 297 -31.84 -26.11 4.20
N SER A 298 -32.39 -24.91 4.07
CA SER A 298 -33.01 -24.48 2.82
C SER A 298 -32.00 -24.20 1.71
N ASP A 299 -30.81 -23.70 2.07
CA ASP A 299 -29.77 -23.30 1.13
C ASP A 299 -28.96 -24.49 0.61
N ILE A 300 -28.63 -25.48 1.48
CA ILE A 300 -27.83 -26.64 1.08
C ILE A 300 -28.67 -27.86 0.67
N GLY A 301 -29.97 -27.88 1.07
CA GLY A 301 -30.90 -28.95 0.75
C GLY A 301 -30.93 -30.10 1.77
N SER A 302 -32.03 -30.88 1.77
CA SER A 302 -32.27 -31.92 2.74
C SER A 302 -31.22 -33.02 2.73
N ASN A 303 -30.75 -33.41 1.56
CA ASN A 303 -29.78 -34.53 1.46
C ASN A 303 -28.45 -34.15 2.11
N ALA A 304 -27.96 -32.94 1.87
CA ALA A 304 -26.71 -32.46 2.46
C ALA A 304 -26.79 -32.37 4.02
N CYS A 305 -27.98 -32.07 4.55
CA CYS A 305 -28.18 -32.05 6.00
C CYS A 305 -28.17 -33.45 6.66
N ASP A 306 -28.40 -34.51 5.86
CA ASP A 306 -28.35 -35.92 6.32
C ASP A 306 -26.94 -36.54 6.16
N PHE A 307 -26.02 -35.84 5.49
CA PHE A 307 -24.63 -36.30 5.33
C PHE A 307 -23.84 -36.25 6.64
N ALA A 308 -22.66 -36.87 6.63
CA ALA A 308 -21.73 -36.81 7.77
C ALA A 308 -21.28 -35.35 8.00
N LEU A 309 -21.65 -34.78 9.17
CA LEU A 309 -21.33 -33.40 9.51
C LEU A 309 -19.95 -33.27 10.15
N THR A 310 -19.17 -32.38 9.68
CA THR A 310 -17.95 -31.87 10.31
C THR A 310 -18.06 -30.35 10.52
N TYR A 311 -17.62 -29.85 11.67
CA TYR A 311 -17.77 -28.45 12.04
C TYR A 311 -16.47 -27.93 12.68
N TRP A 312 -15.94 -26.84 12.10
CA TRP A 312 -14.69 -26.24 12.53
C TRP A 312 -14.92 -24.77 12.94
N VAL A 313 -14.21 -24.31 13.95
CA VAL A 313 -14.19 -22.91 14.39
C VAL A 313 -12.74 -22.52 14.62
N ASP A 314 -12.24 -21.55 13.87
CA ASP A 314 -10.84 -21.10 13.94
C ASP A 314 -9.84 -22.27 13.89
N GLY A 315 -10.07 -23.21 12.99
CA GLY A 315 -9.24 -24.39 12.81
C GLY A 315 -9.40 -25.49 13.85
N GLU A 316 -10.25 -25.30 14.84
CA GLU A 316 -10.53 -26.31 15.86
C GLU A 316 -11.85 -27.04 15.57
N LYS A 317 -11.79 -28.35 15.56
CA LYS A 317 -12.95 -29.22 15.32
C LYS A 317 -13.85 -29.30 16.56
N LEU A 318 -15.16 -29.13 16.39
CA LEU A 318 -16.10 -29.27 17.50
C LEU A 318 -16.05 -30.68 18.09
N ASP A 319 -16.15 -30.73 19.40
CA ASP A 319 -16.30 -31.98 20.10
C ASP A 319 -17.63 -32.67 19.76
N LYS A 320 -17.73 -33.95 20.04
CA LYS A 320 -18.90 -34.77 19.68
C LYS A 320 -20.22 -34.22 20.22
N LYS A 321 -20.21 -33.58 21.41
CA LYS A 321 -21.44 -33.08 22.05
C LYS A 321 -21.87 -31.76 21.35
N ALA A 322 -20.94 -30.85 21.13
CA ALA A 322 -21.21 -29.59 20.42
C ALA A 322 -21.63 -29.86 18.98
N LEU A 323 -20.96 -30.77 18.28
CA LEU A 323 -21.30 -31.19 16.93
C LEU A 323 -22.72 -31.75 16.82
N SER A 324 -23.15 -32.62 17.75
CA SER A 324 -24.52 -33.17 17.76
C SER A 324 -25.55 -32.05 17.95
N ALA A 325 -25.27 -31.05 18.80
CA ALA A 325 -26.15 -29.91 19.02
C ALA A 325 -26.31 -29.02 17.79
N GLU A 326 -25.26 -28.87 16.98
CA GLU A 326 -25.32 -28.14 15.71
C GLU A 326 -26.05 -28.93 14.62
N ALA A 327 -25.83 -30.26 14.55
CA ALA A 327 -26.54 -31.14 13.62
C ALA A 327 -28.06 -31.15 13.87
N ASP A 328 -28.49 -31.13 15.12
CA ASP A 328 -29.91 -31.09 15.50
C ASP A 328 -30.62 -29.80 15.02
N LYS A 329 -29.87 -28.74 14.70
CA LYS A 329 -30.41 -27.51 14.16
C LYS A 329 -30.65 -27.52 12.66
N LEU A 330 -29.96 -28.41 11.94
CA LEU A 330 -30.02 -28.50 10.47
C LEU A 330 -31.30 -29.20 9.99
N VAL A 331 -32.45 -28.69 10.40
CA VAL A 331 -33.76 -29.24 10.06
C VAL A 331 -34.67 -28.16 9.52
N LYS A 332 -35.58 -28.52 8.64
CA LYS A 332 -36.51 -27.61 7.99
C LYS A 332 -37.30 -26.77 9.03
N LYS A 333 -37.26 -25.44 8.85
CA LYS A 333 -37.94 -24.45 9.69
C LYS A 333 -37.44 -24.38 11.15
N ASN A 334 -36.19 -24.79 11.40
CA ASN A 334 -35.59 -24.55 12.71
C ASN A 334 -35.18 -23.07 12.82
N ASP A 335 -35.65 -22.37 13.83
CA ASP A 335 -35.33 -20.95 14.08
C ASP A 335 -34.12 -20.75 15.01
N ASP A 336 -33.53 -21.84 15.51
CA ASP A 336 -32.33 -21.76 16.34
C ASP A 336 -31.14 -21.33 15.53
N THR A 337 -30.39 -20.41 16.11
CA THR A 337 -29.15 -19.95 15.51
C THR A 337 -28.06 -21.01 15.59
N MET A 338 -27.34 -21.20 14.49
CA MET A 338 -26.08 -21.95 14.50
C MET A 338 -25.08 -21.24 15.42
N ASN A 339 -24.53 -21.96 16.38
CA ASN A 339 -23.53 -21.41 17.28
C ASN A 339 -22.30 -20.98 16.49
N SER A 340 -21.50 -20.11 17.09
CA SER A 340 -20.31 -19.51 16.47
C SER A 340 -20.56 -18.61 15.27
N THR A 341 -21.74 -18.66 14.61
CA THR A 341 -22.10 -17.68 13.57
C THR A 341 -22.40 -16.31 14.17
N GLY A 342 -22.22 -15.23 13.39
CA GLY A 342 -22.50 -13.89 13.87
C GLY A 342 -22.15 -12.81 12.84
N LYS A 343 -22.41 -11.56 13.18
CA LYS A 343 -22.00 -10.43 12.36
C LYS A 343 -20.48 -10.36 12.28
N GLY A 344 -19.94 -10.25 11.08
CA GLY A 344 -18.51 -10.19 10.85
C GLY A 344 -17.79 -11.55 10.98
N VAL A 345 -18.55 -12.65 11.16
CA VAL A 345 -18.01 -14.01 11.23
C VAL A 345 -18.28 -14.72 9.92
N LEU A 346 -17.23 -15.10 9.22
CA LEU A 346 -17.33 -15.90 8.00
C LEU A 346 -17.75 -17.32 8.37
N THR A 347 -18.86 -17.78 7.79
CA THR A 347 -19.31 -19.17 7.89
C THR A 347 -19.44 -19.74 6.49
N GLU A 348 -18.67 -20.74 6.18
CA GLU A 348 -18.66 -21.43 4.89
C GLU A 348 -19.16 -22.85 5.05
N ILE A 349 -19.99 -23.29 4.10
CA ILE A 349 -20.54 -24.66 4.11
C ILE A 349 -20.17 -25.34 2.81
N TYR A 350 -19.43 -26.40 2.93
CA TYR A 350 -18.95 -27.24 1.84
C TYR A 350 -19.75 -28.54 1.84
N VAL A 351 -20.26 -28.93 0.67
CA VAL A 351 -21.03 -30.16 0.51
C VAL A 351 -20.35 -31.01 -0.55
N ASP A 352 -19.84 -32.16 -0.12
CA ASP A 352 -19.34 -33.21 -1.01
C ASP A 352 -20.40 -34.27 -1.16
N THR A 353 -21.06 -34.27 -2.34
CA THR A 353 -22.12 -35.25 -2.65
C THR A 353 -21.57 -36.62 -3.00
N ASP A 354 -20.32 -36.73 -3.43
CA ASP A 354 -19.68 -37.98 -3.77
C ASP A 354 -19.19 -38.72 -2.51
N ALA A 355 -18.71 -37.95 -1.52
CA ALA A 355 -18.30 -38.50 -0.21
C ALA A 355 -19.45 -38.56 0.82
N GLU A 356 -20.60 -37.98 0.53
CA GLU A 356 -21.73 -37.77 1.47
C GLU A 356 -21.28 -37.05 2.76
N GLU A 357 -20.51 -35.97 2.61
CA GLU A 357 -19.97 -35.13 3.68
C GLU A 357 -20.43 -33.70 3.59
N THR A 358 -20.76 -33.07 4.73
CA THR A 358 -21.02 -31.65 4.89
C THR A 358 -20.05 -31.07 5.91
N THR A 359 -19.24 -30.11 5.47
CA THR A 359 -18.27 -29.44 6.32
C THR A 359 -18.69 -27.99 6.53
N VAL A 360 -18.85 -27.59 7.79
CA VAL A 360 -19.08 -26.21 8.21
C VAL A 360 -17.79 -25.64 8.78
N VAL A 361 -17.36 -24.52 8.26
CA VAL A 361 -16.15 -23.83 8.69
C VAL A 361 -16.51 -22.41 9.12
N VAL A 362 -16.16 -22.07 10.34
CA VAL A 362 -16.38 -20.75 10.93
C VAL A 362 -15.04 -20.10 11.18
N ILE A 363 -14.84 -18.94 10.57
CA ILE A 363 -13.60 -18.15 10.67
C ILE A 363 -13.96 -16.81 11.30
N ASN A 364 -13.40 -16.55 12.47
CA ASN A 364 -13.53 -15.25 13.13
C ASN A 364 -12.44 -14.30 12.63
N THR A 365 -12.82 -13.04 12.46
CA THR A 365 -11.88 -11.94 12.29
C THR A 365 -11.71 -11.27 13.64
N TYR A 366 -10.48 -10.94 13.99
CA TYR A 366 -10.13 -10.24 15.22
C TYR A 366 -9.44 -8.94 14.88
N LEU A 367 -9.65 -7.92 15.72
CA LEU A 367 -8.87 -6.71 15.69
C LEU A 367 -7.58 -6.93 16.48
N ALA A 368 -6.48 -6.38 16.00
CA ALA A 368 -5.19 -6.42 16.67
C ALA A 368 -4.48 -5.07 16.57
N GLU A 369 -3.65 -4.79 17.55
CA GLU A 369 -2.75 -3.66 17.59
C GLU A 369 -1.30 -4.15 17.41
N VAL A 370 -0.54 -3.45 16.59
CA VAL A 370 0.89 -3.71 16.41
C VAL A 370 1.63 -3.21 17.64
N ALA A 371 2.25 -4.14 18.38
CA ALA A 371 2.89 -3.84 19.65
C ALA A 371 4.30 -3.26 19.55
N ALA A 372 4.92 -3.31 18.38
CA ALA A 372 6.22 -2.73 18.05
C ALA A 372 6.40 -2.73 16.53
N ASP A 373 7.24 -1.82 16.02
CA ASP A 373 7.64 -1.79 14.60
C ASP A 373 8.13 -3.17 14.11
N TYR A 374 7.94 -3.46 12.83
CA TYR A 374 8.49 -4.66 12.19
C TYR A 374 10.00 -4.78 12.45
N ASN A 375 10.41 -5.94 12.95
CA ASN A 375 11.80 -6.21 13.26
C ASN A 375 12.53 -6.80 12.05
N THR A 376 13.32 -6.00 11.37
CA THR A 376 14.08 -6.39 10.16
C THR A 376 15.17 -7.44 10.40
N LYS A 377 15.52 -7.75 11.65
CA LYS A 377 16.56 -8.75 11.98
C LYS A 377 16.00 -10.13 12.22
N THR A 378 14.82 -10.21 12.82
CA THR A 378 14.10 -11.46 13.11
C THR A 378 12.95 -11.68 12.13
N GLU A 379 12.71 -10.71 11.25
CA GLU A 379 11.67 -10.74 10.20
C GLU A 379 10.29 -11.03 10.77
N ASP A 380 9.97 -10.43 11.94
CA ASP A 380 8.73 -10.63 12.67
C ASP A 380 8.06 -9.33 13.10
N VAL A 381 6.79 -9.44 13.47
CA VAL A 381 6.03 -8.40 14.15
C VAL A 381 5.30 -8.98 15.36
N ARG A 382 5.13 -8.18 16.41
CA ARG A 382 4.31 -8.56 17.56
C ARG A 382 2.95 -7.89 17.50
N LEU A 383 1.90 -8.69 17.65
CA LEU A 383 0.52 -8.26 17.59
C LEU A 383 -0.19 -8.54 18.92
N ASN A 384 -0.85 -7.55 19.49
CA ASN A 384 -1.79 -7.70 20.59
C ASN A 384 -3.18 -7.93 19.99
N VAL A 385 -3.62 -9.17 19.90
CA VAL A 385 -4.92 -9.54 19.33
C VAL A 385 -5.99 -9.50 20.41
N TYR A 386 -7.07 -8.78 20.16
CA TYR A 386 -8.20 -8.64 21.08
C TYR A 386 -9.11 -9.87 20.97
N THR A 387 -9.16 -10.68 22.01
CA THR A 387 -9.83 -11.99 21.99
C THR A 387 -11.05 -12.10 22.90
N GLY A 388 -11.29 -11.10 23.73
CA GLY A 388 -12.41 -11.12 24.66
C GLY A 388 -12.52 -9.87 25.53
N VAL A 389 -13.52 -9.89 26.41
CA VAL A 389 -13.74 -8.86 27.43
C VAL A 389 -13.79 -9.52 28.79
N LYS A 390 -13.01 -9.00 29.72
CA LYS A 390 -13.13 -9.36 31.14
C LYS A 390 -14.18 -8.47 31.77
N ALA A 391 -15.25 -9.06 32.22
CA ALA A 391 -16.32 -8.35 32.93
C ALA A 391 -15.81 -7.64 34.17
N ALA A 392 -16.39 -6.48 34.46
CA ALA A 392 -16.12 -5.75 35.70
C ALA A 392 -16.43 -6.62 36.93
N ALA A 393 -15.56 -6.59 37.93
CA ALA A 393 -15.76 -7.35 39.18
C ALA A 393 -16.80 -6.69 40.10
N LYS A 394 -17.03 -5.39 39.91
CA LYS A 394 -18.02 -4.58 40.64
C LYS A 394 -18.81 -3.70 39.68
N LYS A 395 -19.99 -3.27 40.13
CA LYS A 395 -20.91 -2.44 39.35
C LYS A 395 -20.31 -1.11 38.85
N ASP A 396 -19.31 -0.57 39.57
CA ASP A 396 -18.68 0.71 39.27
C ASP A 396 -17.28 0.56 38.62
N GLU A 397 -16.92 -0.66 38.20
CA GLU A 397 -15.67 -0.94 37.47
C GLU A 397 -16.00 -1.17 35.99
N THR A 398 -15.19 -0.62 35.11
CA THR A 398 -15.30 -0.82 33.65
C THR A 398 -14.81 -2.21 33.24
N PRO A 399 -15.43 -2.84 32.25
CA PRO A 399 -14.89 -4.05 31.65
C PRO A 399 -13.58 -3.73 30.92
N THR A 400 -12.66 -4.69 30.90
CA THR A 400 -11.36 -4.54 30.24
C THR A 400 -11.23 -5.49 29.06
N THR A 401 -10.67 -5.01 27.97
CA THR A 401 -10.35 -5.85 26.82
C THR A 401 -9.26 -6.88 27.17
N ILE A 402 -9.47 -8.12 26.75
CA ILE A 402 -8.48 -9.18 26.84
C ILE A 402 -7.74 -9.25 25.52
N SER A 403 -6.42 -9.09 25.57
CA SER A 403 -5.56 -9.31 24.43
C SER A 403 -4.62 -10.50 24.66
N THR A 404 -4.22 -11.13 23.55
CA THR A 404 -3.19 -12.16 23.51
C THR A 404 -2.11 -11.69 22.54
N THR A 405 -0.87 -11.73 22.97
CA THR A 405 0.26 -11.34 22.12
C THR A 405 0.72 -12.51 21.28
N TYR A 406 0.82 -12.28 19.97
CA TYR A 406 1.37 -13.20 18.98
C TYR A 406 2.64 -12.60 18.39
N THR A 407 3.62 -13.45 18.10
CA THR A 407 4.75 -13.11 17.23
C THR A 407 4.48 -13.76 15.88
N VAL A 408 4.50 -12.96 14.81
CA VAL A 408 4.17 -13.39 13.46
C VAL A 408 5.39 -13.17 12.57
N GLU A 409 5.85 -14.22 11.92
CA GLU A 409 7.04 -14.20 11.04
C GLU A 409 6.64 -13.95 9.59
N SER A 410 7.50 -13.23 8.84
CA SER A 410 7.24 -12.90 7.42
C SER A 410 7.26 -14.13 6.51
N GLU A 411 7.85 -15.26 6.95
CA GLU A 411 7.78 -16.49 6.19
C GLU A 411 6.38 -17.13 6.24
N ASP A 412 5.59 -16.82 7.28
CA ASP A 412 4.25 -17.37 7.48
C ASP A 412 3.15 -16.43 6.95
N VAL A 413 3.37 -15.12 7.02
CA VAL A 413 2.37 -14.09 6.66
C VAL A 413 3.00 -12.94 5.88
N ASP A 414 2.49 -12.69 4.68
CA ASP A 414 2.96 -11.61 3.82
C ASP A 414 2.56 -10.21 4.31
N GLY A 415 3.38 -9.21 3.99
CA GLY A 415 3.04 -7.79 4.10
C GLY A 415 3.28 -7.16 5.48
N LEU A 416 4.04 -7.83 6.34
CA LEU A 416 4.35 -7.37 7.70
C LEU A 416 5.36 -6.21 7.72
N GLU A 417 6.20 -6.04 6.70
CA GLU A 417 7.36 -5.15 6.67
C GLU A 417 6.99 -3.66 6.78
N LYS A 418 5.72 -3.34 6.52
CA LYS A 418 5.22 -1.95 6.54
C LYS A 418 4.52 -1.58 7.84
N LEU A 419 4.35 -2.55 8.73
CA LEU A 419 3.63 -2.34 9.97
C LEU A 419 4.47 -1.56 10.97
N LYS A 420 3.83 -0.62 11.65
CA LYS A 420 4.39 0.24 12.67
C LYS A 420 3.71 0.01 14.01
N GLU A 421 4.41 0.32 15.09
CA GLU A 421 3.83 0.37 16.43
C GLU A 421 2.54 1.20 16.41
N ASP A 422 1.52 0.77 17.14
CA ASP A 422 0.17 1.34 17.24
C ASP A 422 -0.71 1.23 15.98
N ASP A 423 -0.22 0.65 14.87
CA ASP A 423 -1.08 0.33 13.73
C ASP A 423 -2.17 -0.67 14.14
N MET A 424 -3.40 -0.41 13.69
CA MET A 424 -4.50 -1.34 13.88
C MET A 424 -4.65 -2.21 12.64
N VAL A 425 -4.79 -3.51 12.84
CA VAL A 425 -4.89 -4.51 11.78
C VAL A 425 -5.99 -5.53 12.09
N LEU A 426 -6.46 -6.22 11.06
CA LEU A 426 -7.36 -7.36 11.20
C LEU A 426 -6.57 -8.66 11.03
N VAL A 427 -6.87 -9.64 11.89
CA VAL A 427 -6.22 -10.95 11.83
C VAL A 427 -7.25 -12.07 11.83
N THR A 428 -6.89 -13.19 11.21
CA THR A 428 -7.56 -14.47 11.37
C THR A 428 -6.61 -15.45 12.07
N ILE A 429 -7.17 -16.33 12.89
CA ILE A 429 -6.40 -17.28 13.69
C ILE A 429 -6.91 -18.68 13.41
N ALA A 430 -6.00 -19.64 13.24
CA ALA A 430 -6.34 -21.04 13.16
C ALA A 430 -5.38 -21.87 14.03
N LYS A 431 -5.92 -22.81 14.79
CA LYS A 431 -5.16 -23.72 15.68
C LYS A 431 -4.21 -23.00 16.65
N GLY A 432 -4.47 -21.72 16.92
CA GLY A 432 -3.66 -20.91 17.83
C GLY A 432 -2.59 -20.03 17.14
N ASP A 433 -2.46 -20.10 15.82
CA ASP A 433 -1.52 -19.29 15.05
C ASP A 433 -2.24 -18.23 14.21
N VAL A 434 -1.60 -17.09 13.99
CA VAL A 434 -2.10 -16.03 13.12
C VAL A 434 -1.87 -16.42 11.67
N MET A 435 -2.95 -16.53 10.91
CA MET A 435 -2.93 -16.97 9.51
C MET A 435 -2.92 -15.81 8.50
N THR A 436 -3.49 -14.68 8.87
CA THR A 436 -3.53 -13.50 8.00
C THR A 436 -3.41 -12.22 8.82
N VAL A 437 -2.75 -11.21 8.25
CA VAL A 437 -2.73 -9.84 8.76
C VAL A 437 -3.14 -8.92 7.61
N THR A 438 -4.18 -8.12 7.82
CA THR A 438 -4.70 -7.22 6.79
C THR A 438 -4.99 -5.84 7.38
N PRO A 439 -4.86 -4.76 6.58
CA PRO A 439 -5.21 -3.42 7.02
C PRO A 439 -6.68 -3.34 7.46
N VAL A 440 -6.95 -2.60 8.52
CA VAL A 440 -8.31 -2.30 8.96
C VAL A 440 -8.83 -1.02 8.30
N GLU A 441 -10.09 -1.03 7.86
CA GLU A 441 -10.78 0.20 7.45
C GLU A 441 -11.16 1.00 8.70
N THR A 442 -10.70 2.25 8.78
CA THR A 442 -10.94 3.13 9.92
C THR A 442 -11.81 4.31 9.52
N VAL A 443 -12.93 4.49 10.21
CA VAL A 443 -13.75 5.71 10.12
C VAL A 443 -13.30 6.65 11.24
N LYS A 444 -12.52 7.65 10.87
CA LYS A 444 -11.78 8.49 11.82
C LYS A 444 -12.61 9.63 12.37
N ASP A 445 -12.38 9.95 13.63
CA ASP A 445 -12.80 11.16 14.32
C ASP A 445 -14.31 11.45 14.18
N VAL A 446 -15.16 10.45 14.46
CA VAL A 446 -16.61 10.57 14.31
C VAL A 446 -17.33 10.55 15.65
N ALA A 447 -18.29 11.47 15.82
CA ALA A 447 -19.20 11.46 16.97
C ALA A 447 -20.28 10.38 16.80
N ILE A 448 -20.57 9.64 17.85
CA ILE A 448 -21.69 8.69 17.90
C ILE A 448 -22.96 9.45 18.26
N THR A 449 -23.82 9.66 17.27
CA THR A 449 -25.02 10.51 17.40
C THR A 449 -26.28 9.75 17.81
N SER A 450 -26.31 8.45 17.64
CA SER A 450 -27.38 7.56 18.13
C SER A 450 -26.89 6.13 18.23
N TYR A 451 -27.48 5.35 19.12
CA TYR A 451 -27.09 3.97 19.37
C TYR A 451 -28.27 3.10 19.83
N SER A 452 -28.08 1.78 19.79
CA SER A 452 -28.93 0.78 20.41
C SER A 452 -28.08 -0.21 21.19
N THR A 453 -28.61 -0.70 22.27
CA THR A 453 -27.93 -1.60 23.20
C THR A 453 -28.61 -2.94 23.30
N ASP A 454 -27.89 -3.94 23.77
CA ASP A 454 -28.39 -5.21 24.25
C ASP A 454 -27.57 -5.59 25.49
N TYR A 455 -28.04 -6.53 26.28
CA TYR A 455 -27.25 -7.03 27.39
C TYR A 455 -25.98 -7.74 26.85
N ALA A 456 -24.85 -7.48 27.50
CA ALA A 456 -23.61 -8.15 27.15
C ALA A 456 -23.68 -9.66 27.45
N ASP A 457 -24.36 -10.03 28.53
CA ASP A 457 -24.69 -11.39 28.93
C ASP A 457 -26.15 -11.42 29.41
N ALA A 458 -26.93 -12.42 29.00
CA ALA A 458 -28.33 -12.57 29.38
C ALA A 458 -28.55 -12.68 30.90
N ASP A 459 -27.54 -13.16 31.63
CA ASP A 459 -27.56 -13.29 33.08
C ASP A 459 -27.04 -12.05 33.82
N LYS A 460 -26.48 -11.07 33.09
CA LYS A 460 -25.91 -9.83 33.62
C LYS A 460 -26.64 -8.61 33.07
N LYS A 461 -27.77 -8.32 33.69
CA LYS A 461 -28.70 -7.26 33.25
C LYS A 461 -28.21 -5.83 33.47
N ASP A 462 -27.06 -5.65 34.06
CA ASP A 462 -26.45 -4.35 34.32
C ASP A 462 -25.27 -4.05 33.37
N GLU A 463 -24.89 -5.01 32.55
CA GLU A 463 -23.84 -4.83 31.53
C GLU A 463 -24.47 -4.74 30.12
N TYR A 464 -24.22 -3.64 29.43
CA TYR A 464 -24.76 -3.38 28.10
C TYR A 464 -23.63 -3.38 27.09
N LYS A 465 -23.93 -3.77 25.85
CA LYS A 465 -23.06 -3.52 24.72
C LYS A 465 -23.80 -2.78 23.61
N LEU A 466 -23.10 -1.98 22.87
CA LEU A 466 -23.62 -1.35 21.67
C LEU A 466 -23.84 -2.42 20.59
N THR A 467 -25.03 -2.44 19.99
CA THR A 467 -25.36 -3.37 18.90
C THR A 467 -25.53 -2.66 17.57
N LYS A 468 -25.86 -1.37 17.63
CA LYS A 468 -26.00 -0.46 16.49
C LYS A 468 -25.59 0.93 16.93
N LEU A 469 -24.97 1.65 16.01
CA LEU A 469 -24.61 3.06 16.23
C LEU A 469 -24.71 3.85 14.92
N THR A 470 -24.90 5.16 15.06
CA THR A 470 -24.84 6.11 13.95
C THR A 470 -23.66 7.03 14.21
N ALA A 471 -22.71 7.07 13.29
CA ALA A 471 -21.51 7.89 13.38
C ALA A 471 -21.12 8.43 12.00
N GLY A 472 -20.68 9.68 11.92
CA GLY A 472 -20.34 10.31 10.64
C GLY A 472 -21.50 10.32 9.62
N GLY A 473 -22.74 10.31 10.08
CA GLY A 473 -23.95 10.26 9.25
C GLY A 473 -24.33 8.86 8.74
N ASN A 474 -23.53 7.83 9.00
CA ASN A 474 -23.77 6.45 8.60
C ASN A 474 -24.23 5.58 9.76
N LYS A 475 -24.97 4.50 9.43
CA LYS A 475 -25.44 3.52 10.41
C LYS A 475 -24.54 2.29 10.35
N TYR A 476 -24.09 1.85 11.52
CA TYR A 476 -23.26 0.67 11.70
C TYR A 476 -23.92 -0.32 12.67
N GLU A 477 -23.56 -1.57 12.54
CA GLU A 477 -23.84 -2.61 13.54
C GLU A 477 -22.51 -3.15 14.05
N THR A 478 -22.44 -3.58 15.29
CA THR A 478 -21.21 -4.13 15.89
C THR A 478 -21.00 -5.59 15.49
N ALA A 479 -19.74 -5.95 15.24
CA ALA A 479 -19.33 -7.32 14.99
C ALA A 479 -19.51 -8.21 16.23
N LYS A 480 -19.61 -9.52 16.02
CA LYS A 480 -19.63 -10.49 17.13
C LYS A 480 -18.32 -10.48 17.93
N LYS A 481 -17.20 -10.23 17.28
CA LYS A 481 -15.86 -10.14 17.87
C LYS A 481 -15.41 -8.69 18.05
N ALA A 482 -16.30 -7.84 18.56
CA ALA A 482 -16.02 -6.45 18.83
C ALA A 482 -15.55 -6.29 20.28
N PHE A 483 -14.27 -6.32 20.50
CA PHE A 483 -13.66 -6.31 21.84
C PHE A 483 -12.81 -5.09 22.14
N GLU A 484 -12.34 -4.36 21.12
CA GLU A 484 -11.52 -3.17 21.29
C GLU A 484 -12.36 -2.09 21.98
N ASP A 485 -11.72 -1.36 22.88
CA ASP A 485 -12.33 -0.36 23.75
C ASP A 485 -13.62 -0.86 24.42
N ALA A 486 -13.43 -1.73 25.40
CA ALA A 486 -14.54 -2.34 26.14
C ALA A 486 -15.43 -1.30 26.80
N GLU A 487 -14.91 -0.13 27.16
CA GLU A 487 -15.70 0.97 27.73
C GLU A 487 -16.70 1.56 26.74
N VAL A 488 -16.36 1.59 25.45
CA VAL A 488 -17.22 2.14 24.40
C VAL A 488 -18.23 1.11 23.92
N LEU A 489 -17.81 -0.10 23.65
CA LEU A 489 -18.66 -1.16 23.06
C LEU A 489 -19.43 -1.97 24.09
N TYR A 490 -18.86 -2.10 25.30
CA TYR A 490 -19.47 -2.79 26.44
C TYR A 490 -19.52 -1.81 27.60
N ASP A 491 -20.54 -1.77 28.38
CA ASP A 491 -20.69 -0.94 29.59
C ASP A 491 -20.31 0.56 29.38
N TYR A 492 -20.76 1.12 28.28
CA TYR A 492 -20.54 2.52 27.92
C TYR A 492 -21.25 3.50 28.87
N ASN A 493 -20.68 4.68 29.02
CA ASN A 493 -21.30 5.82 29.66
C ASN A 493 -21.84 6.80 28.61
N VAL A 494 -23.11 7.17 28.69
CA VAL A 494 -23.74 8.13 27.76
C VAL A 494 -23.00 9.48 27.74
N GLU A 495 -22.47 9.93 28.88
CA GLU A 495 -21.68 11.17 28.94
C GLU A 495 -20.37 11.08 28.15
N GLN A 496 -19.78 9.90 28.04
CA GLN A 496 -18.57 9.68 27.21
C GLN A 496 -18.88 9.71 25.72
N LEU A 497 -20.06 9.21 25.32
CA LEU A 497 -20.47 9.22 23.91
C LEU A 497 -20.87 10.61 23.42
N ASP A 498 -21.46 11.43 24.26
CA ASP A 498 -22.05 12.72 23.88
C ASP A 498 -20.98 13.81 23.59
N ASP A 499 -19.83 13.75 24.26
CA ASP A 499 -18.79 14.78 24.21
C ASP A 499 -17.45 14.26 23.61
N ALA A 500 -17.43 13.07 23.01
CA ALA A 500 -16.24 12.45 22.43
C ALA A 500 -16.42 12.10 20.95
N THR A 501 -15.33 12.01 20.26
CA THR A 501 -15.24 11.40 18.93
C THR A 501 -14.50 10.09 18.99
N PHE A 502 -14.69 9.26 17.98
CA PHE A 502 -14.19 7.88 17.98
C PHE A 502 -13.62 7.51 16.61
N ASP A 503 -12.55 6.80 16.61
CA ASP A 503 -12.12 5.99 15.47
C ASP A 503 -12.88 4.67 15.54
N LEU A 504 -13.66 4.37 14.50
CA LEU A 504 -14.36 3.11 14.38
C LEU A 504 -13.58 2.21 13.43
N TYR A 505 -13.23 1.03 13.89
CA TYR A 505 -12.57 0.00 13.11
C TYR A 505 -13.61 -0.92 12.50
N LEU A 506 -13.57 -1.11 11.18
CA LEU A 506 -14.55 -1.92 10.46
C LEU A 506 -13.93 -3.26 10.06
N ASP A 507 -14.70 -4.32 10.22
CA ASP A 507 -14.36 -5.61 9.63
C ASP A 507 -14.58 -5.59 8.11
N PRO A 508 -14.17 -6.61 7.35
CA PRO A 508 -14.31 -6.66 5.90
C PRO A 508 -15.76 -6.61 5.41
N TYR A 509 -16.71 -6.78 6.29
CA TYR A 509 -18.15 -6.80 5.99
C TYR A 509 -18.86 -5.53 6.42
N GLY A 510 -18.12 -4.55 6.94
CA GLY A 510 -18.61 -3.25 7.35
C GLY A 510 -19.25 -3.21 8.75
N TYR A 511 -19.00 -4.23 9.59
CA TYR A 511 -19.38 -4.20 10.99
C TYR A 511 -18.29 -3.54 11.83
N VAL A 512 -18.67 -2.79 12.87
CA VAL A 512 -17.70 -2.22 13.82
C VAL A 512 -17.13 -3.34 14.69
N ILE A 513 -15.84 -3.59 14.55
CA ILE A 513 -15.11 -4.60 15.30
C ILE A 513 -14.37 -4.01 16.50
N GLY A 514 -14.13 -2.72 16.50
CA GLY A 514 -13.55 -1.95 17.58
C GLY A 514 -13.95 -0.49 17.49
N ALA A 515 -13.84 0.23 18.59
CA ALA A 515 -14.01 1.66 18.66
C ALA A 515 -13.03 2.23 19.68
N ARG A 516 -12.11 3.03 19.22
CA ARG A 516 -11.20 3.74 20.12
C ARG A 516 -11.71 5.16 20.24
N GLN A 517 -11.97 5.62 21.47
CA GLN A 517 -12.17 7.03 21.66
C GLN A 517 -10.94 7.72 21.05
N VAL A 518 -11.16 8.50 20.01
CA VAL A 518 -10.17 9.47 19.67
C VAL A 518 -10.12 10.30 20.94
N ASP A 519 -9.04 10.19 21.71
CA ASP A 519 -8.64 11.29 22.53
C ASP A 519 -8.56 12.42 21.52
N GLY A 520 -9.71 13.08 21.30
CA GLY A 520 -9.87 14.12 20.31
C GLY A 520 -8.78 15.05 20.65
N ASP A 521 -7.90 15.46 19.73
CA ASP A 521 -6.77 16.29 20.08
C ASP A 521 -7.14 16.99 21.35
N ASP A 522 -6.74 16.37 22.49
CA ASP A 522 -7.25 16.76 23.78
C ASP A 522 -7.10 18.23 23.74
N ASN A 523 -8.21 18.98 23.52
CA ASN A 523 -8.14 20.40 23.19
C ASN A 523 -7.37 21.03 24.33
N PHE A 524 -6.05 20.87 24.28
CA PHE A 524 -5.18 21.39 25.28
C PHE A 524 -4.92 22.86 25.00
N MET A 525 -4.89 23.61 26.08
CA MET A 525 -4.40 24.97 26.04
C MET A 525 -3.49 25.25 27.22
N PHE A 526 -2.56 26.12 27.02
CA PHE A 526 -1.69 26.64 28.07
C PHE A 526 -2.20 28.02 28.52
N VAL A 527 -2.67 28.12 29.75
CA VAL A 527 -3.21 29.38 30.31
C VAL A 527 -2.09 30.20 30.88
N VAL A 528 -1.88 31.41 30.37
CA VAL A 528 -0.83 32.34 30.77
C VAL A 528 -1.33 33.49 31.66
N GLY A 529 -2.64 33.76 31.63
CA GLY A 529 -3.29 34.75 32.48
C GLY A 529 -4.73 34.37 32.76
N TYR A 530 -5.23 34.67 33.96
CA TYR A 530 -6.58 34.33 34.38
C TYR A 530 -7.18 35.48 35.19
N ASP A 531 -8.34 36.00 34.73
CA ASP A 531 -9.06 37.09 35.37
C ASP A 531 -10.45 36.65 35.81
N ARG A 532 -10.74 36.72 37.09
CA ARG A 532 -12.04 36.37 37.65
C ARG A 532 -13.06 37.45 37.49
N SER A 533 -14.21 37.06 37.03
CA SER A 533 -15.39 37.98 37.06
C SER A 533 -15.77 38.35 38.47
N SER A 534 -15.79 39.64 38.75
CA SER A 534 -16.27 40.22 40.03
C SER A 534 -17.81 40.34 40.10
N THR A 535 -18.53 39.89 39.07
CA THR A 535 -20.01 40.03 39.03
C THR A 535 -20.71 38.91 39.74
N VAL A 536 -21.73 39.29 40.56
CA VAL A 536 -22.57 38.37 41.35
C VAL A 536 -23.75 37.82 40.50
N LEU A 537 -23.77 38.03 39.23
CA LEU A 537 -24.87 37.63 38.35
C LEU A 537 -24.71 36.16 37.90
N ALA A 538 -25.78 35.42 37.78
CA ALA A 538 -25.88 33.97 37.56
C ALA A 538 -25.33 33.44 36.23
N LYS A 539 -24.64 34.25 35.44
CA LYS A 539 -23.89 33.89 34.22
C LYS A 539 -22.56 34.63 34.12
N ALA A 540 -21.85 34.75 35.23
CA ALA A 540 -20.50 35.32 35.24
C ALA A 540 -19.58 34.35 34.53
N VAL A 541 -18.85 34.81 33.52
CA VAL A 541 -17.75 34.10 32.87
C VAL A 541 -16.43 34.74 33.30
N ASP A 542 -15.48 33.92 33.61
CA ASP A 542 -14.10 34.35 33.85
C ASP A 542 -13.38 34.54 32.51
N LYS A 543 -12.24 35.21 32.49
CA LYS A 543 -11.43 35.35 31.28
C LYS A 543 -10.07 34.71 31.46
N ALA A 544 -9.59 34.03 30.44
CA ALA A 544 -8.22 33.51 30.41
C ALA A 544 -7.51 33.98 29.14
N LEU A 545 -6.24 34.31 29.28
CA LEU A 545 -5.35 34.44 28.17
C LEU A 545 -4.70 33.06 27.95
N ALA A 546 -4.95 32.43 26.83
CA ALA A 546 -4.55 31.06 26.53
C ALA A 546 -3.77 30.95 25.24
N ILE A 547 -2.81 30.03 25.23
CA ILE A 547 -2.07 29.56 24.04
C ILE A 547 -2.60 28.18 23.68
N PHE A 548 -3.07 28.03 22.45
CA PHE A 548 -3.55 26.77 21.90
C PHE A 548 -2.39 25.96 21.29
N THR A 549 -2.61 24.69 21.04
CA THR A 549 -1.60 23.78 20.51
C THR A 549 -1.09 24.15 19.11
N ASP A 550 -1.87 24.92 18.35
CA ASP A 550 -1.48 25.53 17.06
C ASP A 550 -0.66 26.82 17.20
N GLY A 551 -0.36 27.24 18.44
CA GLY A 551 0.33 28.48 18.73
C GLY A 551 -0.55 29.72 18.75
N THR A 552 -1.85 29.60 18.51
CA THR A 552 -2.77 30.75 18.62
C THR A 552 -2.85 31.23 20.07
N MET A 553 -2.61 32.51 20.28
CA MET A 553 -2.74 33.14 21.61
C MET A 553 -3.92 34.10 21.61
N LYS A 554 -4.91 33.87 22.46
CA LYS A 554 -6.12 34.73 22.53
C LYS A 554 -6.75 34.74 23.92
N THR A 555 -7.51 35.80 24.22
CA THR A 555 -8.37 35.86 25.40
C THR A 555 -9.67 35.12 25.15
N ILE A 556 -10.07 34.24 26.05
CA ILE A 556 -11.25 33.39 25.98
C ILE A 556 -12.15 33.62 27.18
N ASP A 557 -13.44 33.37 27.04
CA ASP A 557 -14.42 33.31 28.12
C ASP A 557 -14.42 31.91 28.72
N VAL A 558 -14.20 31.82 30.04
CA VAL A 558 -14.11 30.55 30.78
C VAL A 558 -15.30 30.40 31.70
N LYS A 559 -15.89 29.21 31.78
CA LYS A 559 -16.96 28.89 32.71
C LYS A 559 -16.50 29.11 34.16
N SER A 560 -17.12 30.03 34.87
CA SER A 560 -16.79 30.29 36.28
C SER A 560 -17.41 29.23 37.20
N GLY A 561 -16.58 28.61 38.04
CA GLY A 561 -16.98 27.67 39.09
C GLY A 561 -16.97 26.21 38.63
N ASP A 562 -16.47 25.37 39.53
CA ASP A 562 -16.38 23.91 39.52
C ASP A 562 -15.51 23.26 38.43
N LEU A 563 -14.19 23.45 38.61
CA LEU A 563 -13.29 22.37 38.30
C LEU A 563 -13.51 21.23 39.31
N LYS A 564 -13.55 19.97 38.82
CA LYS A 564 -13.63 18.80 39.71
C LYS A 564 -12.55 18.93 40.81
N GLY A 565 -12.91 19.28 42.03
CA GLY A 565 -11.95 19.45 43.12
C GLY A 565 -11.97 20.80 43.81
N GLY A 566 -12.71 21.79 43.36
CA GLY A 566 -12.83 23.10 44.01
C GLY A 566 -12.38 24.26 43.13
N ARG A 567 -12.68 25.45 43.55
CA ARG A 567 -12.34 26.71 42.86
C ARG A 567 -10.88 26.85 42.64
N LEU A 568 -10.38 26.97 41.41
CA LEU A 568 -8.99 27.29 41.09
C LEU A 568 -8.58 28.56 41.85
N ALA A 569 -7.46 28.49 42.53
CA ALA A 569 -6.79 29.71 42.97
C ALA A 569 -6.18 30.40 41.73
N GLU A 570 -6.25 31.74 41.64
CA GLU A 570 -5.66 32.48 40.53
C GLU A 570 -4.20 32.05 40.27
N SER A 571 -3.43 31.86 41.30
CA SER A 571 -2.04 31.41 41.25
C SER A 571 -1.85 29.96 40.76
N ALA A 572 -2.86 29.12 40.81
CA ALA A 572 -2.79 27.73 40.33
C ALA A 572 -3.29 27.56 38.88
N THR A 573 -3.83 28.62 38.28
CA THR A 573 -4.43 28.58 36.94
C THR A 573 -3.48 29.06 35.86
N THR A 574 -2.47 29.86 36.23
CA THR A 574 -1.51 30.46 35.28
C THR A 574 -0.28 29.58 35.06
N ASN A 575 0.27 29.65 33.86
CA ASN A 575 1.40 28.83 33.40
C ASN A 575 1.15 27.32 33.57
N THR A 576 -0.05 26.90 33.17
CA THR A 576 -0.55 25.55 33.41
C THR A 576 -1.30 25.05 32.16
N TRP A 577 -1.13 23.79 31.80
CA TRP A 577 -1.89 23.12 30.77
C TRP A 577 -3.25 22.70 31.31
N PHE A 578 -4.27 22.93 30.48
CA PHE A 578 -5.64 22.46 30.72
C PHE A 578 -6.15 21.71 29.51
N LYS A 579 -6.92 20.67 29.75
CA LYS A 579 -7.86 20.12 28.80
C LYS A 579 -9.09 21.03 28.75
N TYR A 580 -9.72 21.21 27.57
CA TYR A 580 -10.90 22.06 27.51
C TYR A 580 -11.97 21.52 26.57
N THR A 581 -13.21 21.87 26.87
CA THR A 581 -14.36 21.73 25.97
C THR A 581 -14.98 23.12 25.74
N VAL A 582 -15.65 23.32 24.61
CA VAL A 582 -16.29 24.59 24.27
C VAL A 582 -17.78 24.39 24.07
N LYS A 583 -18.60 25.16 24.80
CA LYS A 583 -20.06 25.22 24.61
C LYS A 583 -20.50 26.67 24.48
N ASP A 584 -21.17 26.99 23.38
CA ASP A 584 -21.67 28.35 23.12
C ASP A 584 -20.58 29.45 23.19
N GLY A 585 -19.34 29.13 22.85
CA GLY A 585 -18.19 30.05 22.88
C GLY A 585 -17.55 30.23 24.27
N VAL A 586 -18.05 29.50 25.28
CA VAL A 586 -17.49 29.50 26.64
C VAL A 586 -16.69 28.22 26.86
N TYR A 587 -15.47 28.35 27.32
CA TYR A 587 -14.53 27.26 27.56
C TYR A 587 -14.73 26.68 28.96
N ASN A 588 -14.83 25.37 29.06
CA ASN A 588 -14.79 24.65 30.33
C ASN A 588 -13.38 24.01 30.45
N LEU A 589 -12.65 24.35 31.51
CA LEU A 589 -11.28 23.89 31.71
C LEU A 589 -11.24 22.72 32.68
N GLU A 590 -10.41 21.71 32.38
CA GLU A 590 -10.13 20.57 33.25
C GLU A 590 -8.62 20.50 33.50
N GLU A 591 -8.22 20.30 34.77
CA GLU A 591 -6.81 20.22 35.14
C GLU A 591 -6.19 18.89 34.77
N VAL A 592 -5.03 18.89 34.10
CA VAL A 592 -4.24 17.71 33.74
C VAL A 592 -3.03 17.50 34.62
N ALA A 593 -3.22 17.66 35.94
CA ALA A 593 -2.15 17.74 36.94
C ALA A 593 -1.15 16.57 36.87
N ASP A 594 -1.60 15.36 36.59
CA ASP A 594 -0.77 14.15 36.58
C ASP A 594 0.05 13.94 35.27
N MET A 595 -0.23 14.74 34.26
CA MET A 595 0.38 14.64 32.92
C MET A 595 1.20 15.90 32.55
N GLN A 596 1.55 16.72 33.54
CA GLN A 596 2.28 17.97 33.32
C GLN A 596 3.64 17.95 33.99
N ILE A 597 4.66 18.38 33.23
CA ILE A 597 5.94 18.81 33.77
C ILE A 597 5.96 20.33 33.74
N LYS A 598 5.90 20.96 34.89
CA LYS A 598 5.96 22.41 35.06
C LYS A 598 7.39 22.81 35.43
N ASP A 599 7.79 24.01 34.99
CA ASP A 599 9.06 24.54 35.43
C ASP A 599 9.13 24.60 36.96
N SER A 600 10.18 24.01 37.46
CA SER A 600 10.53 24.04 38.85
C SER A 600 12.06 24.03 38.94
N THR A 601 12.59 24.31 40.10
CA THR A 601 14.04 24.24 40.37
C THR A 601 14.66 22.86 40.13
N THR A 602 13.84 21.85 39.85
CA THR A 602 14.24 20.45 39.59
C THR A 602 13.96 19.97 38.19
N THR A 603 13.38 20.80 37.31
CA THR A 603 13.13 20.43 35.92
C THR A 603 14.44 20.47 35.15
N LYS A 604 14.70 19.44 34.35
CA LYS A 604 15.89 19.28 33.52
C LYS A 604 15.50 18.79 32.14
N LEU A 605 15.98 19.46 31.11
CA LEU A 605 15.92 18.97 29.73
C LEU A 605 17.26 18.33 29.35
N ASP A 606 17.25 17.09 28.96
CA ASP A 606 18.42 16.38 28.47
C ASP A 606 18.29 16.17 26.95
N LYS A 607 19.07 16.92 26.16
CA LYS A 607 19.07 16.87 24.70
C LYS A 607 19.59 15.54 24.14
N GLN A 608 20.54 14.90 24.79
CA GLN A 608 21.14 13.65 24.31
C GLN A 608 20.13 12.50 24.35
N ASN A 609 19.25 12.51 25.33
CA ASN A 609 18.26 11.48 25.53
C ASN A 609 16.84 11.93 25.16
N ASN A 610 16.66 13.16 24.66
CA ASN A 610 15.36 13.75 24.33
C ASN A 610 14.35 13.69 25.50
N THR A 611 14.80 13.95 26.73
CA THR A 611 14.00 13.83 27.94
C THR A 611 13.81 15.14 28.65
N VAL A 612 12.64 15.31 29.28
CA VAL A 612 12.37 16.35 30.30
C VAL A 612 12.16 15.66 31.62
N GLU A 613 12.93 16.04 32.63
CA GLU A 613 12.92 15.45 33.98
C GLU A 613 12.44 16.45 34.99
N GLN A 614 11.47 16.09 35.84
CA GLN A 614 11.07 16.83 37.01
C GLN A 614 11.07 15.90 38.25
N GLY A 615 12.05 16.02 39.08
CA GLY A 615 12.25 15.11 40.22
C GLY A 615 12.47 13.67 39.74
N LYS A 616 11.44 12.81 39.92
CA LYS A 616 11.45 11.42 39.43
C LYS A 616 10.63 11.21 38.15
N THR A 617 9.91 12.22 37.72
CA THR A 617 9.09 12.13 36.49
C THR A 617 9.98 12.42 35.30
N ILE A 618 9.98 11.51 34.34
CA ILE A 618 10.75 11.63 33.11
C ILE A 618 9.74 11.52 31.94
N ALA A 619 9.78 12.46 31.01
CA ALA A 619 9.06 12.40 29.77
C ALA A 619 10.04 12.51 28.59
N TYR A 620 9.76 11.78 27.53
CA TYR A 620 10.63 11.67 26.35
C TYR A 620 10.02 12.45 25.18
N GLY A 621 10.83 13.19 24.46
CA GLY A 621 10.41 13.77 23.18
C GLY A 621 10.49 12.74 22.06
N ASN A 622 9.62 12.89 21.06
CA ASN A 622 9.62 12.12 19.84
C ASN A 622 9.37 13.03 18.62
N ASN A 623 9.20 12.45 17.44
CA ASN A 623 8.99 13.20 16.21
C ASN A 623 7.66 13.98 16.19
N ASP A 624 6.68 13.61 17.01
CA ASP A 624 5.35 14.22 17.10
C ASP A 624 5.27 15.29 18.21
N THR A 625 6.32 15.43 19.03
CA THR A 625 6.37 16.44 20.08
C THR A 625 6.27 17.84 19.49
N VAL A 626 5.30 18.63 19.94
CA VAL A 626 5.11 20.01 19.49
C VAL A 626 5.68 20.98 20.50
N LEU A 627 6.60 21.82 20.07
CA LEU A 627 7.22 22.88 20.87
C LEU A 627 6.64 24.24 20.50
N ILE A 628 6.09 24.94 21.49
CA ILE A 628 5.50 26.28 21.34
C ILE A 628 6.45 27.27 22.03
N ALA A 629 7.11 28.03 21.22
CA ALA A 629 8.06 29.03 21.67
C ALA A 629 7.37 30.35 22.03
N VAL A 630 7.68 30.93 23.15
CA VAL A 630 7.04 32.14 23.65
C VAL A 630 8.05 33.16 24.12
N LYS A 631 7.69 34.44 23.96
CA LYS A 631 8.43 35.58 24.52
C LYS A 631 7.78 36.02 25.83
N ALA A 632 8.60 36.26 26.84
CA ALA A 632 8.20 36.92 28.08
C ALA A 632 8.83 38.32 28.17
N ASP A 633 8.12 39.27 28.76
CA ASP A 633 8.56 40.64 28.90
C ASP A 633 9.19 40.92 30.31
N ASP A 634 8.99 40.02 31.25
CA ASP A 634 9.51 40.15 32.63
C ASP A 634 10.71 39.23 32.88
N ASP A 635 11.62 39.64 33.78
CA ASP A 635 12.72 38.80 34.22
C ASP A 635 12.30 37.65 35.14
N VAL A 636 11.03 37.52 35.48
CA VAL A 636 10.41 36.43 36.24
C VAL A 636 9.11 36.05 35.58
N ILE A 637 8.93 34.76 35.23
CA ILE A 637 7.70 34.28 34.63
C ILE A 637 6.61 34.17 35.67
N LYS A 638 5.70 35.12 35.65
CA LYS A 638 4.50 35.22 36.47
C LYS A 638 3.25 35.30 35.55
N GLU A 639 2.10 35.42 36.15
CA GLU A 639 0.86 35.70 35.42
C GLU A 639 1.02 36.90 34.47
N GLY A 640 0.71 36.70 33.19
CA GLY A 640 0.78 37.74 32.17
C GLY A 640 2.18 38.11 31.65
N SER A 641 3.25 37.50 32.16
CA SER A 641 4.60 37.72 31.64
C SER A 641 4.80 37.25 30.21
N ILE A 642 4.13 36.17 29.81
CA ILE A 642 4.19 35.66 28.43
C ILE A 642 3.27 36.52 27.57
N VAL A 643 3.84 37.22 26.62
CA VAL A 643 3.14 38.25 25.84
C VAL A 643 2.95 37.87 24.39
N LYS A 644 3.71 36.88 23.87
CA LYS A 644 3.68 36.52 22.47
C LYS A 644 4.15 35.10 22.23
N VAL A 645 3.49 34.38 21.31
CA VAL A 645 4.02 33.16 20.71
C VAL A 645 4.94 33.54 19.55
N GLU A 646 6.15 33.02 19.53
CA GLU A 646 7.16 33.33 18.52
C GLU A 646 7.23 32.26 17.44
N GLY A 647 6.90 31.01 17.78
CA GLY A 647 6.85 29.94 16.80
C GLY A 647 6.30 28.64 17.37
N VAL A 648 5.98 27.70 16.46
CA VAL A 648 5.59 26.33 16.77
C VAL A 648 6.45 25.41 15.90
N THR A 649 7.10 24.45 16.53
CA THR A 649 7.94 23.45 15.83
C THR A 649 7.57 22.05 16.27
N THR A 650 7.74 21.06 15.40
CA THR A 650 7.45 19.65 15.69
C THR A 650 8.76 18.85 15.69
N GLY A 651 8.88 17.95 16.65
CA GLY A 651 10.05 17.09 16.81
C GLY A 651 11.12 17.65 17.72
N ILE A 652 11.32 17.05 18.89
CA ILE A 652 12.34 17.47 19.86
C ILE A 652 13.76 17.10 19.40
N LYS A 653 13.90 16.03 18.63
CA LYS A 653 15.17 15.48 18.15
C LYS A 653 15.94 16.45 17.25
N HIS A 654 15.22 17.28 16.54
CA HIS A 654 15.74 18.18 15.52
C HIS A 654 15.64 19.66 15.89
N SER A 655 14.97 19.95 16.99
CA SER A 655 14.99 21.30 17.53
C SER A 655 16.29 21.51 18.27
N SER A 656 17.16 22.33 17.74
CA SER A 656 18.25 22.94 18.49
C SER A 656 17.71 24.01 19.44
N VAL A 657 16.58 23.77 20.09
CA VAL A 657 16.19 24.56 21.25
C VAL A 657 17.23 24.30 22.31
N GLU A 658 18.28 25.09 22.31
CA GLU A 658 19.24 25.14 23.41
C GLU A 658 18.53 25.70 24.62
N VAL A 659 17.83 24.85 25.35
CA VAL A 659 17.36 25.15 26.67
C VAL A 659 18.61 25.13 27.57
N LYS A 660 19.29 26.24 27.73
CA LYS A 660 20.38 26.40 28.71
C LYS A 660 19.76 26.34 30.07
N TYR A 661 19.94 25.19 30.73
CA TYR A 661 19.56 24.99 32.10
C TYR A 661 20.66 25.52 33.00
N ASP A 662 20.39 26.54 33.84
CA ASP A 662 21.28 26.93 34.94
C ASP A 662 20.88 26.20 36.23
N SER A 663 21.71 25.26 36.65
CA SER A 663 21.53 24.50 37.92
C SER A 663 21.55 25.35 39.18
N LYS A 664 21.67 26.66 39.10
CA LYS A 664 21.72 27.61 40.20
C LYS A 664 20.41 28.31 40.49
N LEU A 665 19.30 27.97 39.85
CA LEU A 665 17.97 28.51 40.08
C LEU A 665 17.39 28.04 41.44
N SER A 666 18.13 28.22 42.51
CA SER A 666 17.58 28.03 43.87
C SER A 666 16.80 29.25 44.41
N ASN A 667 16.78 30.36 43.66
CA ASN A 667 15.99 31.54 43.91
C ASN A 667 15.41 32.06 42.61
N PHE A 668 14.14 32.42 42.59
CA PHE A 668 13.36 32.94 41.45
C PHE A 668 13.88 34.30 40.90
N ASP A 669 15.09 34.72 41.22
CA ASP A 669 15.72 35.94 40.73
C ASP A 669 16.60 35.76 39.50
N ALA A 670 16.50 34.62 38.83
CA ALA A 670 17.29 34.38 37.62
C ALA A 670 16.53 34.78 36.38
N THR A 671 17.26 35.40 35.49
CA THR A 671 16.79 35.77 34.16
C THR A 671 16.10 34.58 33.45
N PRO A 672 14.95 34.81 32.81
CA PRO A 672 14.06 33.77 32.23
C PRO A 672 14.62 33.17 30.97
N ASP A 673 15.90 32.88 30.90
CA ASP A 673 16.48 32.36 29.69
C ASP A 673 16.22 30.87 29.56
N ASN A 674 15.04 30.29 29.86
CA ASN A 674 14.82 28.89 29.48
C ASN A 674 13.91 28.11 30.45
N MET A 675 12.65 28.42 30.46
CA MET A 675 11.65 27.64 31.19
C MET A 675 10.89 26.74 30.22
N ILE A 676 10.58 25.53 30.65
CA ILE A 676 9.79 24.60 29.87
C ILE A 676 8.58 24.08 30.67
N PHE A 677 7.41 24.12 30.06
CA PHE A 677 6.17 23.58 30.59
C PHE A 677 5.68 22.49 29.64
N ALA A 678 6.03 21.24 29.93
CA ALA A 678 5.74 20.12 29.09
C ALA A 678 4.47 19.37 29.51
N LEU A 679 3.66 18.97 28.54
CA LEU A 679 2.56 18.05 28.69
C LEU A 679 2.97 16.72 28.08
N TYR A 680 2.77 15.60 28.78
CA TYR A 680 3.12 14.27 28.32
C TYR A 680 1.93 13.31 28.37
N ASN A 681 1.91 12.31 27.49
CA ASN A 681 0.87 11.30 27.48
C ASN A 681 1.11 10.18 28.48
N LYS A 682 0.17 9.25 28.59
CA LYS A 682 0.25 8.08 29.50
C LYS A 682 1.48 7.20 29.28
N ASN A 683 2.10 7.26 28.09
CA ASN A 683 3.30 6.49 27.72
C ASN A 683 4.59 7.24 28.06
N GLY A 684 4.49 8.45 28.61
CA GLY A 684 5.64 9.27 29.01
C GLY A 684 6.26 10.08 27.88
N TYR A 685 5.59 10.17 26.72
CA TYR A 685 6.04 11.03 25.61
C TYR A 685 5.48 12.43 25.74
N ILE A 686 6.32 13.43 25.47
CA ILE A 686 5.91 14.83 25.43
C ILE A 686 5.05 15.06 24.19
N THR A 687 3.81 15.48 24.39
CA THR A 687 2.90 15.86 23.32
C THR A 687 3.06 17.33 22.95
N TYR A 688 3.04 18.21 23.97
CA TYR A 688 3.19 19.65 23.80
C TYR A 688 4.11 20.22 24.85
N ALA A 689 4.89 21.23 24.49
CA ALA A 689 5.66 22.00 25.47
C ALA A 689 5.70 23.49 25.10
N VAL A 690 5.43 24.34 26.10
CA VAL A 690 5.68 25.79 26.01
C VAL A 690 7.08 26.05 26.50
N VAL A 691 7.88 26.72 25.65
CA VAL A 691 9.29 27.02 25.93
C VAL A 691 9.50 28.52 25.93
N VAL A 692 10.07 29.02 27.00
CA VAL A 692 10.38 30.46 27.18
C VAL A 692 11.89 30.67 27.05
N GLY A 693 12.32 31.61 26.21
CA GLY A 693 13.75 31.95 26.06
C GLY A 693 14.08 32.59 24.74
N LYS A 694 15.27 33.15 24.58
CA LYS A 694 15.71 33.88 23.40
C LYS A 694 15.84 33.03 22.14
N THR A 695 15.96 31.72 22.31
CA THR A 695 16.07 30.75 21.21
C THR A 695 14.79 29.92 20.97
N ALA A 696 13.74 30.22 21.74
CA ALA A 696 12.48 29.55 21.65
C ALA A 696 11.69 30.12 20.44
N GLY A 697 11.61 29.41 19.36
CA GLY A 697 10.85 29.81 18.16
C GLY A 697 11.58 29.62 16.87
N SER A 698 12.79 29.14 16.94
CA SER A 698 13.59 28.80 15.78
C SER A 698 13.93 27.31 15.77
N SER A 699 13.73 26.65 14.66
CA SER A 699 14.34 25.35 14.40
C SER A 699 15.71 25.58 13.78
N GLU A 700 16.75 25.05 14.39
CA GLU A 700 18.04 24.95 13.71
C GLU A 700 17.95 23.72 12.79
N SER A 701 18.28 23.92 11.55
CA SER A 701 18.30 22.85 10.57
C SER A 701 19.50 23.02 9.66
N MET A 702 20.15 21.92 9.37
CA MET A 702 21.20 21.90 8.36
C MET A 702 20.56 21.95 6.99
N VAL A 703 20.99 22.92 6.17
CA VAL A 703 20.42 23.21 4.86
C VAL A 703 21.53 23.29 3.82
N TYR A 704 21.43 22.46 2.82
CA TYR A 704 22.31 22.54 1.65
C TYR A 704 21.59 23.28 0.52
N LEU A 705 22.13 24.44 0.10
CA LEU A 705 21.50 25.26 -0.94
C LEU A 705 21.74 24.69 -2.33
N THR A 706 20.66 24.42 -3.04
CA THR A 706 20.67 23.85 -4.40
C THR A 706 20.33 24.89 -5.48
N SER A 707 19.87 26.09 -5.10
CA SER A 707 19.57 27.13 -6.08
C SER A 707 20.08 28.50 -5.66
N GLY A 708 20.22 29.39 -6.63
CA GLY A 708 20.23 30.84 -6.42
C GLY A 708 18.83 31.36 -6.04
N ILE A 709 18.62 32.67 -6.11
CA ILE A 709 17.29 33.29 -5.85
C ILE A 709 16.30 32.86 -6.93
N LYS A 710 15.28 32.09 -6.56
CA LYS A 710 14.20 31.68 -7.47
C LYS A 710 13.10 32.75 -7.61
N SER A 711 12.76 33.42 -6.53
CA SER A 711 11.74 34.45 -6.54
C SER A 711 12.01 35.53 -5.50
N LYS A 712 11.42 36.69 -5.75
CA LYS A 712 11.39 37.82 -4.82
C LYS A 712 9.94 38.30 -4.73
N SER A 713 9.40 38.35 -3.54
CA SER A 713 8.07 38.88 -3.24
C SER A 713 8.16 40.02 -2.22
N LEU A 714 7.10 40.84 -2.12
CA LEU A 714 6.94 41.87 -1.10
C LEU A 714 5.75 41.46 -0.22
N GLU A 715 6.00 41.19 1.03
CA GLU A 715 4.97 40.76 1.99
C GLU A 715 5.08 41.64 3.26
N ASN A 716 3.97 42.17 3.72
CA ASN A 716 3.88 42.96 4.95
C ASN A 716 4.89 44.14 5.03
N GLY A 717 5.41 44.61 3.89
CA GLY A 717 6.38 45.68 3.82
C GLY A 717 7.85 45.25 3.71
N ASP A 718 8.14 43.98 3.74
CA ASP A 718 9.48 43.38 3.65
C ASP A 718 9.64 42.55 2.39
N TYR A 719 10.87 42.36 1.94
CA TYR A 719 11.18 41.51 0.78
C TYR A 719 11.48 40.10 1.24
N ILE A 720 10.81 39.13 0.63
CA ILE A 720 11.05 37.67 0.80
C ILE A 720 11.74 37.12 -0.44
N TYR A 721 12.88 36.51 -0.25
CA TYR A 721 13.66 35.85 -1.31
C TYR A 721 13.58 34.35 -1.10
N THR A 722 13.18 33.62 -2.14
CA THR A 722 12.97 32.17 -2.11
C THR A 722 14.14 31.45 -2.76
N TYR A 723 14.58 30.37 -2.14
CA TYR A 723 15.64 29.45 -2.59
C TYR A 723 15.17 28.01 -2.52
N GLU A 724 15.76 27.13 -3.31
CA GLU A 724 15.63 25.69 -3.17
C GLU A 724 16.83 25.15 -2.40
N ALA A 725 16.57 24.15 -1.58
CA ALA A 725 17.56 23.55 -0.71
C ALA A 725 17.24 22.06 -0.46
N ILE A 726 18.22 21.33 0.05
CA ILE A 726 18.06 19.96 0.53
C ILE A 726 18.38 19.93 2.01
N THR A 727 17.50 19.29 2.79
CA THR A 727 17.69 18.96 4.19
C THR A 727 17.78 17.42 4.35
N LYS A 728 17.97 16.94 5.56
CA LYS A 728 17.91 15.49 5.85
C LYS A 728 16.59 14.84 5.43
N ASP A 729 15.48 15.60 5.39
CA ASP A 729 14.14 15.13 5.05
C ASP A 729 13.84 15.20 3.54
N GLY A 730 14.77 15.75 2.75
CA GLY A 730 14.68 15.89 1.30
C GLY A 730 14.67 17.34 0.82
N ALA A 731 14.18 17.55 -0.41
CA ALA A 731 14.14 18.87 -1.04
C ALA A 731 13.10 19.77 -0.37
N VAL A 732 13.48 21.02 -0.07
CA VAL A 732 12.65 22.02 0.61
C VAL A 732 12.83 23.39 -0.03
N THR A 733 11.83 24.26 0.17
CA THR A 733 11.91 25.66 -0.17
C THR A 733 12.23 26.47 1.08
N VAL A 734 13.26 27.33 1.02
CA VAL A 734 13.67 28.19 2.13
C VAL A 734 13.59 29.65 1.71
N ASN A 735 13.24 30.51 2.65
CA ASN A 735 13.07 31.92 2.41
C ASN A 735 14.13 32.72 3.20
N SER A 736 14.62 33.83 2.61
CA SER A 736 15.44 34.83 3.28
C SER A 736 14.73 36.18 3.22
N PHE A 737 14.84 36.95 4.24
CA PHE A 737 14.11 38.18 4.43
C PHE A 737 15.05 39.37 4.37
N GLU A 738 14.57 40.49 3.85
CA GLU A 738 15.26 41.76 3.81
C GLU A 738 14.25 42.85 4.14
N SER A 739 14.51 43.69 5.14
CA SER A 739 13.58 44.77 5.44
C SER A 739 13.66 45.89 4.40
N LYS A 740 12.51 46.45 4.06
CA LYS A 740 12.42 47.49 3.04
C LYS A 740 13.21 48.76 3.39
N ASP A 741 13.42 49.02 4.65
CA ASP A 741 14.20 50.16 5.15
C ASP A 741 15.71 49.84 5.31
N ASN A 742 16.15 48.64 4.90
CA ASN A 742 17.51 48.14 5.04
C ASN A 742 17.98 48.00 6.51
N SER A 743 17.08 47.98 7.48
CA SER A 743 17.45 47.76 8.88
C SER A 743 17.92 46.32 9.12
N THR A 744 17.38 45.37 8.35
CA THR A 744 17.84 43.99 8.34
C THR A 744 18.24 43.58 6.92
N PRO A 745 19.53 43.38 6.65
CA PRO A 745 20.02 43.01 5.32
C PRO A 745 19.71 41.54 5.01
N ARG A 746 19.58 41.23 3.73
CA ARG A 746 19.41 39.86 3.26
C ARG A 746 20.61 39.00 3.63
N ALA A 747 20.35 37.77 4.05
CA ALA A 747 21.38 36.75 4.25
C ALA A 747 22.13 36.49 2.93
N ASN A 748 23.47 36.47 2.97
CA ASN A 748 24.31 36.18 1.83
C ASN A 748 24.47 34.69 1.63
N LEU A 749 23.51 34.07 0.95
CA LEU A 749 23.45 32.64 0.70
C LEU A 749 24.09 32.31 -0.65
N VAL A 750 24.98 31.34 -0.67
CA VAL A 750 25.73 30.90 -1.83
C VAL A 750 25.38 29.44 -2.15
N LEU A 751 24.98 29.20 -3.39
CA LEU A 751 24.69 27.88 -3.96
C LEU A 751 25.83 26.89 -3.69
N GLY A 752 25.50 25.62 -3.39
CA GLY A 752 26.45 24.55 -3.21
C GLY A 752 27.15 24.57 -1.84
N ASN A 753 26.63 25.32 -0.89
CA ASN A 753 27.16 25.35 0.47
C ASN A 753 26.14 24.80 1.47
N LEU A 754 26.69 24.23 2.54
CA LEU A 754 25.92 23.79 3.69
C LEU A 754 25.88 24.91 4.73
N TYR A 755 24.70 25.12 5.28
CA TYR A 755 24.47 26.13 6.31
C TYR A 755 23.76 25.48 7.50
N GLU A 756 24.15 25.87 8.69
CA GLU A 756 23.30 25.71 9.87
C GLU A 756 22.39 26.94 9.91
N GLY A 757 21.11 26.73 9.77
CA GLY A 757 20.13 27.78 9.64
C GLY A 757 19.13 27.78 10.78
N THR A 758 18.82 28.94 11.28
CA THR A 758 17.71 29.17 12.21
C THR A 758 16.51 29.65 11.39
N PHE A 759 15.38 28.97 11.51
CA PHE A 759 14.17 29.21 10.74
C PHE A 759 13.02 29.65 11.64
N ASP A 760 12.24 30.64 11.18
CA ASP A 760 10.96 30.95 11.80
C ASP A 760 9.86 29.97 11.36
N LYS A 761 8.65 30.13 11.91
CA LYS A 761 7.47 29.31 11.59
C LYS A 761 7.05 29.30 10.11
N ASN A 762 7.55 30.21 9.30
CA ASN A 762 7.24 30.36 7.87
C ASN A 762 8.41 29.84 7.00
N ASN A 763 9.35 29.07 7.56
CA ASN A 763 10.59 28.67 6.91
C ASN A 763 11.45 29.85 6.44
N VAL A 764 11.34 31.00 7.11
CA VAL A 764 12.19 32.16 6.84
C VAL A 764 13.46 32.05 7.65
N ILE A 765 14.59 32.12 6.99
CA ILE A 765 15.91 32.08 7.60
C ILE A 765 16.13 33.37 8.39
N THR A 766 16.32 33.25 9.68
CA THR A 766 16.60 34.39 10.59
C THR A 766 18.09 34.51 10.89
N GLU A 767 18.79 33.39 11.03
CA GLU A 767 20.23 33.36 11.20
C GLU A 767 20.82 32.22 10.39
N MET A 768 22.05 32.39 9.87
CA MET A 768 22.73 31.40 9.04
C MET A 768 24.21 31.39 9.37
N GLU A 769 24.74 30.21 9.63
CA GLU A 769 26.16 29.95 9.77
C GLU A 769 26.62 28.99 8.66
N LYS A 770 27.55 29.47 7.83
CA LYS A 770 28.13 28.66 6.77
C LYS A 770 29.06 27.62 7.37
N GLN A 771 28.79 26.35 7.06
CA GLN A 771 29.64 25.28 7.55
C GLN A 771 30.93 25.19 6.72
N THR A 772 32.01 24.89 7.41
CA THR A 772 33.32 24.62 6.81
C THR A 772 33.55 23.11 6.67
N ASN A 773 34.58 22.75 5.92
CA ASN A 773 34.94 21.33 5.78
C ASN A 773 35.07 20.64 7.14
N THR A 774 34.37 19.54 7.30
CA THR A 774 34.56 18.64 8.42
C THR A 774 36.04 18.23 8.45
N THR A 775 36.72 18.48 9.53
CA THR A 775 38.21 18.48 9.63
C THR A 775 38.83 17.16 9.15
N SER A 776 39.88 17.28 8.37
CA SER A 776 40.60 16.20 7.73
C SER A 776 41.17 15.19 8.75
N GLY A 777 40.73 14.00 8.75
CA GLY A 777 41.28 12.87 9.48
C GLY A 777 40.28 11.91 10.10
N GLU A 778 39.00 12.29 10.19
CA GLU A 778 38.03 11.54 10.99
C GLU A 778 36.69 11.32 10.27
N TRP A 779 36.67 11.17 8.94
CA TRP A 779 35.46 10.85 8.19
C TRP A 779 34.82 9.52 8.59
N ASN A 780 35.37 8.83 9.58
CA ASN A 780 34.92 7.54 10.08
C ASN A 780 34.72 7.51 11.58
N THR A 781 34.70 8.65 12.25
CA THR A 781 34.68 8.68 13.70
C THR A 781 33.45 9.37 14.25
N LYS A 782 33.31 9.22 15.53
CA LYS A 782 32.26 9.65 16.42
C LYS A 782 31.70 11.07 16.17
N GLN A 783 32.43 11.91 15.47
CA GLN A 783 32.10 13.33 15.27
C GLN A 783 30.93 13.56 14.30
N TYR A 784 30.74 12.73 13.27
CA TYR A 784 29.56 12.82 12.42
C TYR A 784 28.26 12.51 13.15
N LYS A 785 28.33 11.53 14.07
CA LYS A 785 27.20 11.14 14.88
C LYS A 785 26.70 12.27 15.76
N ASP A 786 27.62 13.05 16.29
CA ASP A 786 27.30 14.12 17.23
C ASP A 786 26.78 15.37 16.49
N ASP A 787 27.26 15.61 15.23
CA ASP A 787 26.92 16.78 14.44
C ASP A 787 25.75 16.51 13.45
N GLY A 788 25.43 15.25 13.17
CA GLY A 788 24.35 14.84 12.26
C GLY A 788 24.61 15.10 10.77
N TYR A 789 25.82 15.54 10.41
CA TYR A 789 26.20 15.82 9.03
C TYR A 789 27.69 15.64 8.75
N ALA A 790 28.03 15.51 7.47
CA ALA A 790 29.39 15.63 6.94
C ALA A 790 29.40 16.60 5.76
N PHE A 791 30.41 17.46 5.67
CA PHE A 791 30.60 18.39 4.55
C PHE A 791 32.04 18.42 4.10
N LEU A 792 32.28 18.32 2.79
CA LEU A 792 33.59 18.39 2.18
C LEU A 792 33.57 19.23 0.92
N ASN A 793 34.49 20.16 0.83
CA ASN A 793 34.83 20.87 -0.41
C ASN A 793 36.08 20.20 -1.03
N VAL A 794 35.92 19.61 -2.21
CA VAL A 794 36.93 18.88 -2.96
C VAL A 794 37.55 19.86 -3.97
N ASP A 795 38.63 20.53 -3.54
CA ASP A 795 39.31 21.58 -4.35
C ASP A 795 40.24 21.01 -5.45
N LYS A 796 40.60 19.72 -5.36
CA LYS A 796 41.43 19.03 -6.34
C LYS A 796 40.68 17.87 -6.94
N VAL A 797 40.94 17.58 -8.19
CA VAL A 797 40.35 16.43 -8.87
C VAL A 797 40.59 15.16 -8.06
N SER A 798 39.55 14.54 -7.61
CA SER A 798 39.54 13.30 -6.86
C SER A 798 38.65 12.28 -7.57
N GLU A 799 38.98 10.99 -7.47
CA GLU A 799 38.12 9.92 -8.00
C GLU A 799 37.12 9.46 -6.96
N LEU A 800 35.84 9.42 -7.34
CA LEU A 800 34.78 8.85 -6.49
C LEU A 800 34.51 7.41 -6.90
N THR A 801 34.54 6.48 -5.94
CA THR A 801 34.24 5.07 -6.19
C THR A 801 33.22 4.54 -5.21
N ALA A 802 32.37 3.61 -5.67
CA ALA A 802 31.40 2.90 -4.81
C ALA A 802 31.89 1.47 -4.55
N LYS A 803 31.91 1.09 -3.27
CA LYS A 803 32.19 -0.29 -2.83
C LYS A 803 31.06 -0.76 -1.92
N GLY A 804 30.06 -1.47 -2.50
CA GLY A 804 28.83 -1.79 -1.80
C GLY A 804 28.02 -0.52 -1.50
N ALA A 805 27.53 -0.38 -0.28
CA ALA A 805 26.85 0.80 0.23
C ALA A 805 27.82 1.85 0.80
N THR A 806 29.01 2.02 0.23
CA THR A 806 30.02 2.95 0.71
C THR A 806 30.54 3.79 -0.44
N LEU A 807 30.48 5.11 -0.30
CA LEU A 807 31.17 6.06 -1.18
C LEU A 807 32.61 6.25 -0.68
N TRP A 808 33.58 6.03 -1.58
CA TRP A 808 35.00 6.30 -1.34
C TRP A 808 35.43 7.52 -2.12
N ILE A 809 36.24 8.36 -1.49
CA ILE A 809 36.79 9.59 -2.06
C ILE A 809 38.30 9.41 -2.03
N ASP A 810 38.90 9.18 -3.20
CA ASP A 810 40.37 9.04 -3.35
C ASP A 810 40.99 10.46 -3.37
N ASP A 811 41.54 10.87 -2.25
CA ASP A 811 42.33 12.11 -2.14
C ASP A 811 43.80 11.77 -2.23
N ALA A 812 44.42 12.13 -3.37
CA ALA A 812 45.83 11.93 -3.68
C ALA A 812 46.82 12.44 -2.62
N ALA A 813 46.34 13.01 -1.51
CA ALA A 813 47.15 13.62 -0.44
C ALA A 813 47.27 12.82 0.84
N SER A 814 46.75 11.58 0.95
CA SER A 814 47.19 10.63 2.00
C SER A 814 46.16 9.93 2.90
N ASN A 815 44.87 10.16 2.82
CA ASN A 815 43.91 9.35 3.60
C ASN A 815 42.62 9.18 2.80
N ASP A 816 42.32 7.97 2.37
CA ASP A 816 41.04 7.59 1.77
C ASP A 816 39.90 7.95 2.71
N LYS A 817 39.01 8.80 2.26
CA LYS A 817 37.80 9.17 2.97
C LYS A 817 36.65 8.32 2.48
N TYR A 818 35.75 7.92 3.35
CA TYR A 818 34.57 7.18 2.95
C TYR A 818 33.32 7.58 3.75
N ILE A 819 32.16 7.43 3.12
CA ILE A 819 30.84 7.64 3.73
C ILE A 819 30.07 6.34 3.58
N LEU A 820 29.58 5.82 4.70
CA LEU A 820 28.63 4.71 4.73
C LEU A 820 27.24 5.23 4.38
N LEU A 821 26.52 4.55 3.50
CA LEU A 821 25.19 4.93 3.04
C LEU A 821 24.17 3.96 3.59
N ASP A 822 23.03 4.47 4.01
CA ASP A 822 21.86 3.68 4.34
C ASP A 822 21.32 2.99 3.06
N GLU A 823 20.59 1.89 3.22
CA GLU A 823 20.00 1.15 2.10
C GLU A 823 19.00 2.01 1.33
N ASP A 824 18.27 2.87 2.04
CA ASP A 824 17.30 3.83 1.51
C ASP A 824 17.87 5.25 1.36
N CYS A 825 19.19 5.42 1.34
CA CYS A 825 19.85 6.73 1.23
C CYS A 825 19.41 7.46 -0.04
N LYS A 826 18.84 8.65 0.12
CA LYS A 826 18.53 9.58 -0.99
C LYS A 826 19.81 10.21 -1.49
N ILE A 827 20.11 10.09 -2.78
CA ILE A 827 21.35 10.61 -3.36
C ILE A 827 21.01 11.67 -4.41
N PHE A 828 21.40 12.91 -4.16
CA PHE A 828 21.21 14.03 -5.06
C PHE A 828 22.51 14.36 -5.77
N VAL A 829 22.48 14.40 -7.09
CA VAL A 829 23.65 14.70 -7.92
C VAL A 829 23.37 15.88 -8.83
N ARG A 830 24.28 16.83 -8.84
CA ARG A 830 24.41 17.84 -9.87
C ARG A 830 25.73 17.60 -10.61
N ALA A 831 25.63 17.24 -11.88
CA ALA A 831 26.80 17.06 -12.74
C ALA A 831 27.33 18.43 -13.24
N SER A 832 28.59 18.50 -13.57
CA SER A 832 29.26 19.75 -13.94
C SER A 832 28.73 20.45 -15.21
N ASP A 833 28.00 19.71 -16.04
CA ASP A 833 27.37 20.17 -17.28
C ASP A 833 25.86 20.45 -17.14
N ASP A 834 25.29 20.22 -15.95
CA ASP A 834 23.89 20.55 -15.64
C ASP A 834 23.72 22.04 -15.36
N ASP A 835 22.48 22.53 -15.52
CA ASP A 835 22.12 23.89 -15.12
C ASP A 835 22.34 24.07 -13.61
N GLU A 836 22.63 25.33 -13.18
CA GLU A 836 23.05 25.65 -11.81
C GLU A 836 22.07 25.19 -10.72
N ASP A 837 20.83 24.91 -11.09
CA ASP A 837 19.75 24.58 -10.15
C ASP A 837 19.20 23.17 -10.32
N ASP A 838 19.83 22.29 -11.11
CA ASP A 838 19.30 20.97 -11.45
C ASP A 838 20.02 19.85 -10.68
N TYR A 839 19.37 19.39 -9.60
CA TYR A 839 19.81 18.25 -8.80
C TYR A 839 18.89 17.05 -9.05
N THR A 840 19.46 15.98 -9.60
CA THR A 840 18.72 14.74 -9.89
C THR A 840 18.85 13.76 -8.72
N GLU A 841 17.73 13.18 -8.27
CA GLU A 841 17.69 12.18 -7.21
C GLU A 841 17.93 10.77 -7.76
N TYR A 842 18.82 10.01 -7.11
CA TYR A 842 19.15 8.62 -7.42
C TYR A 842 18.93 7.72 -6.23
N SER A 843 18.44 6.53 -6.48
CA SER A 843 18.14 5.52 -5.44
C SER A 843 19.35 4.66 -5.06
N ASN A 844 20.48 4.78 -5.73
CA ASN A 844 21.69 4.05 -5.39
C ASN A 844 22.95 4.78 -5.86
N ILE A 845 24.04 4.57 -5.13
CA ILE A 845 25.32 5.26 -5.36
C ILE A 845 25.95 4.94 -6.71
N LYS A 846 25.76 3.74 -7.23
CA LYS A 846 26.35 3.34 -8.50
C LYS A 846 25.75 4.12 -9.69
N SER A 847 24.42 4.31 -9.67
CA SER A 847 23.71 5.13 -10.65
C SER A 847 24.10 6.61 -10.51
N ALA A 848 24.25 7.09 -9.28
CA ALA A 848 24.68 8.45 -9.00
C ALA A 848 26.09 8.75 -9.55
N LEU A 849 27.05 7.86 -9.32
CA LEU A 849 28.41 8.03 -9.84
C LEU A 849 28.47 7.93 -11.37
N SER A 850 27.61 7.12 -11.99
CA SER A 850 27.52 7.05 -13.44
C SER A 850 27.07 8.38 -14.08
N ALA A 851 26.33 9.19 -13.35
CA ALA A 851 25.91 10.52 -13.80
C ALA A 851 27.06 11.55 -13.82
N LEU A 852 28.11 11.34 -13.03
CA LEU A 852 29.31 12.20 -12.99
C LEU A 852 30.28 11.95 -14.19
N GLY A 853 30.02 10.92 -15.02
CA GLY A 853 30.81 10.57 -16.18
C GLY A 853 31.69 9.30 -16.02
N GLU A 854 32.30 8.84 -17.12
CA GLU A 854 32.99 7.55 -17.16
C GLU A 854 34.23 7.45 -16.25
N ASP A 855 34.85 8.58 -15.92
CA ASP A 855 36.07 8.61 -15.12
C ASP A 855 35.82 8.85 -13.62
N SER A 856 34.58 9.11 -13.21
CA SER A 856 34.19 9.48 -11.83
C SER A 856 35.09 10.56 -11.18
N ASN A 857 35.73 11.40 -12.01
CA ASN A 857 36.49 12.54 -11.55
C ASN A 857 35.56 13.62 -11.01
N PHE A 858 35.88 14.17 -9.88
CA PHE A 858 35.02 15.08 -9.12
C PHE A 858 35.82 16.25 -8.56
N THR A 859 35.27 17.45 -8.70
CA THR A 859 35.62 18.63 -7.88
C THR A 859 34.34 19.31 -7.47
N GLY A 860 34.29 19.89 -6.28
CA GLY A 860 33.07 20.55 -5.82
C GLY A 860 32.75 20.22 -4.37
N THR A 861 31.46 20.14 -4.03
CA THR A 861 31.05 19.89 -2.64
C THR A 861 30.30 18.58 -2.48
N ILE A 862 30.63 17.87 -1.40
CA ILE A 862 29.94 16.67 -0.93
C ILE A 862 29.34 17.01 0.41
N ALA A 863 28.03 16.81 0.56
CA ALA A 863 27.32 16.90 1.83
C ALA A 863 26.59 15.58 2.11
N ALA A 864 26.59 15.18 3.37
CA ALA A 864 25.81 14.03 3.81
C ALA A 864 25.10 14.38 5.13
N PHE A 865 23.83 14.02 5.24
CA PHE A 865 23.11 13.99 6.52
C PHE A 865 23.15 12.56 7.03
N VAL A 866 23.57 12.39 8.27
CA VAL A 866 23.83 11.08 8.87
C VAL A 866 22.92 10.86 10.08
N ASP A 867 22.63 9.57 10.30
CA ASP A 867 21.89 9.12 11.48
C ASP A 867 22.78 9.04 12.75
N ASP A 868 22.21 8.63 13.87
CA ASP A 868 22.90 8.44 15.15
C ASP A 868 24.00 7.34 15.08
N ALA A 869 24.00 6.50 14.04
CA ALA A 869 25.06 5.52 13.78
C ALA A 869 26.18 6.09 12.90
N GLY A 870 26.02 7.30 12.35
CA GLY A 870 26.94 7.92 11.41
C GLY A 870 26.80 7.38 9.97
N ILE A 871 25.63 6.82 9.65
CA ILE A 871 25.29 6.30 8.31
C ILE A 871 24.50 7.37 7.58
N ALA A 872 24.86 7.67 6.32
CA ALA A 872 24.23 8.73 5.57
C ALA A 872 22.82 8.30 5.08
N THR A 873 21.81 9.04 5.49
CA THR A 873 20.43 8.93 5.01
C THR A 873 20.16 9.80 3.80
N THR A 874 20.96 10.87 3.63
CA THR A 874 20.93 11.73 2.45
C THR A 874 22.36 12.08 2.04
N LEU A 875 22.69 11.93 0.75
CA LEU A 875 23.98 12.28 0.17
C LEU A 875 23.78 13.29 -0.97
N ILE A 876 24.60 14.32 -1.00
CA ILE A 876 24.55 15.35 -2.04
C ILE A 876 25.91 15.47 -2.68
N LEU A 877 25.97 15.30 -3.99
CA LEU A 877 27.17 15.42 -4.82
C LEU A 877 26.97 16.61 -5.78
N ASN A 878 27.68 17.70 -5.55
CA ASN A 878 27.66 18.88 -6.42
C ASN A 878 28.99 18.95 -7.17
N ASP A 879 29.01 18.41 -8.38
CA ASP A 879 30.22 18.40 -9.21
C ASP A 879 30.39 19.74 -9.96
N THR A 880 31.59 20.29 -9.86
CA THR A 880 32.02 21.50 -10.58
C THR A 880 33.20 21.19 -11.55
N TYR A 881 33.53 19.91 -11.72
CA TYR A 881 34.62 19.47 -12.59
C TYR A 881 34.32 19.83 -14.05
N LYS A 882 35.18 20.68 -14.65
CA LYS A 882 35.09 21.00 -16.09
C LYS A 882 36.15 20.24 -16.87
N ALA A 883 35.69 19.41 -17.80
CA ALA A 883 36.55 18.56 -18.65
C ALA A 883 37.56 19.32 -19.53
N ASN A 884 37.61 20.66 -19.48
CA ASN A 884 38.56 21.47 -20.25
C ASN A 884 40.02 21.43 -19.78
N ASP A 885 40.30 20.76 -18.66
CA ASP A 885 41.65 20.56 -18.13
C ASP A 885 42.26 19.18 -18.53
N LYS A 886 41.60 18.38 -19.38
CA LYS A 886 42.13 17.13 -19.91
C LYS A 886 43.12 17.37 -21.09
N PRO A 887 44.28 16.67 -21.12
CA PRO A 887 45.04 16.58 -22.35
C PRO A 887 44.23 15.79 -23.39
N ASN A 888 44.06 16.41 -24.53
CA ASN A 888 43.24 15.98 -25.67
C ASN A 888 43.57 14.53 -26.13
N THR A 889 42.74 13.54 -25.73
CA THR A 889 42.62 12.24 -26.39
C THR A 889 41.15 11.90 -26.57
N ASN A 890 40.67 12.21 -27.74
CA ASN A 890 39.29 12.01 -28.17
C ASN A 890 39.12 10.57 -28.69
N PRO A 891 38.16 9.78 -28.22
CA PRO A 891 37.42 8.87 -29.08
C PRO A 891 35.98 9.37 -29.23
N SER A 892 35.64 9.56 -30.49
CA SER A 892 34.37 10.01 -31.00
C SER A 892 33.19 9.20 -30.39
N LYS A 893 32.27 9.93 -29.75
CA LYS A 893 30.92 9.46 -29.33
C LYS A 893 30.16 9.01 -30.59
N PRO A 894 29.55 7.83 -30.64
CA PRO A 894 28.61 7.48 -31.71
C PRO A 894 27.33 8.28 -31.48
N THR A 895 27.05 9.21 -32.34
CA THR A 895 25.78 9.93 -32.42
C THR A 895 24.70 8.97 -32.94
N SER A 896 23.91 8.38 -32.06
CA SER A 896 22.64 7.84 -32.50
C SER A 896 21.69 9.02 -32.72
N THR A 897 21.36 9.25 -33.99
CA THR A 897 20.39 10.29 -34.40
C THR A 897 18.94 9.79 -34.34
N ASP A 898 18.73 8.56 -33.89
CA ASP A 898 17.42 7.93 -33.89
C ASP A 898 16.60 8.39 -32.67
N VAL A 899 15.46 9.04 -32.92
CA VAL A 899 14.49 9.44 -31.92
C VAL A 899 13.73 8.19 -31.44
N ASP A 900 13.72 7.95 -30.12
CA ASP A 900 12.99 6.86 -29.50
C ASP A 900 11.74 7.36 -28.75
N SER A 901 11.83 8.53 -28.11
CA SER A 901 10.67 9.16 -27.49
C SER A 901 10.67 10.68 -27.67
N VAL A 902 9.48 11.25 -27.68
CA VAL A 902 9.21 12.66 -27.89
C VAL A 902 8.32 13.18 -26.77
N LYS A 903 8.68 14.29 -26.15
CA LYS A 903 7.86 14.93 -25.13
C LYS A 903 7.43 16.32 -25.61
N LEU A 904 6.14 16.60 -25.58
CA LEU A 904 5.54 17.90 -25.86
C LEU A 904 5.08 18.56 -24.56
N THR A 905 5.56 19.78 -24.34
CA THR A 905 5.11 20.67 -23.25
C THR A 905 4.58 21.95 -23.85
N ILE A 906 3.40 22.42 -23.43
CA ILE A 906 2.82 23.68 -23.88
C ILE A 906 2.94 24.72 -22.77
N LYS A 907 3.60 25.84 -23.12
CA LYS A 907 3.73 27.04 -22.25
C LYS A 907 3.10 28.25 -22.94
N GLY A 908 1.93 28.67 -22.44
CA GLY A 908 1.16 29.74 -23.08
C GLY A 908 0.67 29.29 -24.47
N SER A 909 1.00 30.08 -25.51
CA SER A 909 0.65 29.76 -26.91
C SER A 909 1.77 29.05 -27.69
N LYS A 910 2.80 28.56 -27.04
CA LYS A 910 3.95 27.88 -27.69
C LYS A 910 4.12 26.43 -27.22
N GLY A 911 4.42 25.52 -28.15
CA GLY A 911 4.83 24.17 -27.86
C GLY A 911 6.36 24.03 -27.78
N LEU A 912 6.85 23.35 -26.74
CA LEU A 912 8.24 22.94 -26.55
C LEU A 912 8.35 21.44 -26.78
N ILE A 913 9.33 21.03 -27.61
CA ILE A 913 9.57 19.64 -27.97
C ILE A 913 10.92 19.21 -27.40
N GLU A 914 10.93 18.09 -26.70
CA GLU A 914 12.12 17.42 -26.19
C GLU A 914 12.22 16.05 -26.85
N LEU A 915 13.39 15.67 -27.34
CA LEU A 915 13.66 14.41 -28.04
C LEU A 915 14.63 13.56 -27.23
N PHE A 916 14.39 12.26 -27.19
CA PHE A 916 15.25 11.32 -26.47
C PHE A 916 15.60 10.11 -27.34
N ASN A 917 16.81 9.57 -27.17
CA ASN A 917 17.22 8.33 -27.81
C ASN A 917 16.76 7.10 -27.00
N LYS A 918 17.04 5.90 -27.51
CA LYS A 918 16.67 4.62 -26.86
C LYS A 918 17.29 4.39 -25.47
N LYS A 919 18.29 5.16 -25.09
CA LYS A 919 18.90 5.13 -23.75
C LYS A 919 18.28 6.16 -22.81
N GLY A 920 17.35 6.99 -23.29
CA GLY A 920 16.74 8.08 -22.54
C GLY A 920 17.57 9.38 -22.55
N ASP A 921 18.67 9.45 -23.32
CA ASP A 921 19.49 10.67 -23.42
C ASP A 921 18.76 11.69 -24.30
N ALA A 922 18.78 12.97 -23.91
CA ALA A 922 18.22 14.03 -24.70
C ALA A 922 19.03 14.26 -25.99
N LEU A 923 18.33 14.32 -27.12
CA LEU A 923 18.91 14.65 -28.42
C LEU A 923 18.92 16.16 -28.61
N THR A 924 20.06 16.78 -28.34
CA THR A 924 20.21 18.24 -28.31
C THR A 924 21.05 18.83 -29.47
N ASP A 925 21.38 18.03 -30.46
CA ASP A 925 22.15 18.49 -31.61
C ASP A 925 21.26 19.25 -32.59
N GLY A 926 21.35 20.56 -32.57
CA GLY A 926 20.58 21.47 -33.42
C GLY A 926 20.99 21.43 -34.90
N THR A 927 21.98 20.62 -35.29
CA THR A 927 22.37 20.42 -36.70
C THR A 927 21.70 19.23 -37.35
N VAL A 928 21.11 18.34 -36.53
CA VAL A 928 20.38 17.18 -37.02
C VAL A 928 18.96 17.59 -37.43
N LYS A 929 18.60 17.21 -38.65
CA LYS A 929 17.30 17.45 -39.24
C LYS A 929 16.37 16.31 -38.90
N HIS A 930 15.23 16.60 -38.27
CA HIS A 930 14.12 15.70 -37.99
C HIS A 930 12.88 16.05 -38.78
N THR A 931 12.01 15.10 -39.06
CA THR A 931 10.67 15.36 -39.60
C THR A 931 9.72 15.75 -38.47
N PHE A 932 8.84 16.70 -38.72
CA PHE A 932 7.89 17.25 -37.75
C PHE A 932 6.47 17.23 -38.31
N GLU A 933 5.52 16.71 -37.52
CA GLU A 933 4.10 16.82 -37.79
C GLU A 933 3.35 17.20 -36.51
N LEU A 934 2.45 18.19 -36.59
CA LEU A 934 1.60 18.61 -35.46
C LEU A 934 0.17 18.17 -35.68
N TYR A 935 -0.44 17.56 -34.68
CA TYR A 935 -1.82 17.12 -34.68
C TYR A 935 -2.63 17.83 -33.62
N GLN A 936 -3.83 18.30 -33.97
CA GLN A 936 -4.81 18.93 -33.09
C GLN A 936 -6.07 18.10 -32.99
N TYR A 937 -6.62 17.96 -31.76
CA TYR A 937 -7.91 17.31 -31.56
C TYR A 937 -9.05 18.20 -32.08
N VAL A 938 -9.90 17.64 -32.96
CA VAL A 938 -11.08 18.30 -33.52
C VAL A 938 -12.33 17.63 -32.97
N ALA A 939 -13.03 18.29 -32.04
CA ALA A 939 -14.19 17.74 -31.35
C ALA A 939 -15.33 17.32 -32.29
N GLY A 940 -15.53 18.05 -33.41
CA GLY A 940 -16.56 17.71 -34.41
C GLY A 940 -16.29 16.44 -35.21
N GLN A 941 -15.06 15.96 -35.23
CA GLN A 941 -14.66 14.71 -35.90
C GLN A 941 -14.30 13.59 -34.90
N ASN A 942 -14.26 13.89 -33.61
CA ASN A 942 -13.82 13.01 -32.55
C ASN A 942 -12.45 12.35 -32.83
N ASN A 943 -11.55 13.11 -33.47
CA ASN A 943 -10.24 12.62 -33.91
C ASN A 943 -9.20 13.72 -33.93
N TYR A 944 -7.90 13.36 -33.96
CA TYR A 944 -6.79 14.27 -34.19
C TYR A 944 -6.55 14.46 -35.69
N VAL A 945 -6.39 15.70 -36.09
CA VAL A 945 -6.13 16.08 -37.49
C VAL A 945 -4.77 16.75 -37.56
N LYS A 946 -3.97 16.39 -38.56
CA LYS A 946 -2.70 17.04 -38.82
C LYS A 946 -2.94 18.50 -39.24
N VAL A 947 -2.35 19.42 -38.50
CA VAL A 947 -2.52 20.87 -38.69
C VAL A 947 -1.25 21.60 -39.15
N ASP A 948 -0.10 20.95 -38.97
CA ASP A 948 1.19 21.49 -39.43
C ASP A 948 2.20 20.37 -39.69
N GLU A 949 3.19 20.64 -40.55
CA GLU A 949 4.30 19.72 -40.82
C GLU A 949 5.53 20.48 -41.29
N GLY A 950 6.71 19.94 -41.09
CA GLY A 950 7.96 20.57 -41.54
C GLY A 950 9.22 19.89 -41.04
N ASP A 951 10.28 20.61 -41.04
CA ASP A 951 11.56 20.20 -40.49
C ASP A 951 11.75 20.74 -39.08
N TYR A 952 12.19 19.87 -38.17
CA TYR A 952 12.54 20.23 -36.80
C TYR A 952 14.05 20.14 -36.58
N PHE A 953 14.62 21.15 -35.95
CA PHE A 953 16.00 21.16 -35.47
C PHE A 953 15.97 21.53 -33.99
N TYR A 954 16.66 20.83 -33.15
CA TYR A 954 16.69 21.09 -31.70
C TYR A 954 17.22 22.51 -31.43
N GLY A 955 16.58 23.24 -30.51
CA GLY A 955 16.96 24.61 -30.18
C GLY A 955 16.60 25.68 -31.22
N VAL A 956 16.24 25.27 -32.43
CA VAL A 956 15.64 26.14 -33.46
C VAL A 956 14.13 25.83 -33.40
N THR A 957 13.45 26.43 -32.44
CA THR A 957 12.00 26.24 -32.26
C THR A 957 11.27 26.68 -33.53
N PRO A 958 10.61 25.84 -34.29
CA PRO A 958 9.51 26.31 -35.09
C PRO A 958 8.48 26.79 -34.06
N ALA A 959 8.24 28.07 -34.00
CA ALA A 959 7.22 28.62 -33.14
C ALA A 959 5.86 28.24 -33.72
N PHE A 960 5.40 26.97 -33.51
CA PHE A 960 4.02 26.69 -33.83
C PHE A 960 3.13 27.27 -32.77
N SER A 961 2.11 27.97 -33.19
CA SER A 961 1.13 28.58 -32.31
C SER A 961 0.07 27.59 -31.98
N VAL A 962 -0.25 27.39 -30.70
CA VAL A 962 -1.33 26.56 -30.21
C VAL A 962 -2.47 27.44 -29.72
N ALA A 963 -3.71 27.07 -30.06
CA ALA A 963 -4.91 27.76 -29.60
C ALA A 963 -5.34 27.23 -28.21
N GLY A 964 -5.59 28.12 -27.28
CA GLY A 964 -5.99 27.79 -25.92
C GLY A 964 -7.24 26.89 -25.88
N GLY A 965 -7.23 25.90 -24.97
CA GLY A 965 -8.31 24.96 -24.77
C GLY A 965 -8.30 23.70 -25.65
N ASN A 966 -7.43 23.62 -26.66
CA ASN A 966 -7.29 22.44 -27.51
C ASN A 966 -6.19 21.49 -27.04
N SER A 967 -6.27 20.23 -27.45
CA SER A 967 -5.27 19.21 -27.20
C SER A 967 -4.46 18.91 -28.45
N TYR A 968 -3.14 18.74 -28.27
CA TYR A 968 -2.18 18.54 -29.35
C TYR A 968 -1.24 17.37 -29.05
N TYR A 969 -0.71 16.74 -30.10
CA TYR A 969 0.52 15.97 -30.05
C TYR A 969 1.37 16.23 -31.28
N VAL A 970 2.65 15.95 -31.18
CA VAL A 970 3.59 16.01 -32.33
C VAL A 970 4.10 14.61 -32.66
N VAL A 971 4.49 14.41 -33.91
CA VAL A 971 5.22 13.23 -34.38
C VAL A 971 6.55 13.72 -34.95
N ILE A 972 7.64 13.20 -34.43
CA ILE A 972 9.01 13.51 -34.87
C ILE A 972 9.64 12.20 -35.36
N ASP A 973 10.08 12.17 -36.59
CA ASP A 973 10.66 10.98 -37.25
C ASP A 973 9.80 9.71 -37.07
N GLY A 974 8.48 9.89 -37.07
CA GLY A 974 7.51 8.80 -36.87
C GLY A 974 7.21 8.44 -35.41
N VAL A 975 7.85 9.10 -34.44
CA VAL A 975 7.62 8.87 -33.00
C VAL A 975 6.65 9.91 -32.45
N GLN A 976 5.54 9.45 -31.89
CA GLN A 976 4.47 10.31 -31.34
C GLN A 976 4.78 10.74 -29.90
N SER A 977 4.58 12.02 -29.60
CA SER A 977 4.70 12.58 -28.25
C SER A 977 3.50 12.22 -27.34
N ASN A 978 3.60 12.57 -26.06
CA ASN A 978 2.42 12.72 -25.19
C ASN A 978 1.44 13.74 -25.76
N ILE A 979 0.17 13.64 -25.36
CA ILE A 979 -0.86 14.65 -25.63
C ILE A 979 -0.71 15.78 -24.62
N ALA A 980 -0.57 17.02 -25.08
CA ALA A 980 -0.51 18.21 -24.26
C ALA A 980 -1.71 19.13 -24.57
N ARG A 981 -2.23 19.84 -23.57
CA ARG A 981 -3.36 20.76 -23.70
C ARG A 981 -2.88 22.20 -23.61
N ALA A 982 -3.29 23.03 -24.58
CA ALA A 982 -3.00 24.44 -24.63
C ALA A 982 -3.89 25.30 -23.72
#